data_2778cf8ca87621b9556990fb304baedb
#
_entry.id   2778cf8ca87621b9556990fb304baedb
#
_cell.length_a   1.000
_cell.length_b   1.000
_cell.length_c   1.000
_cell.angle_alpha   90.00
_cell.angle_beta   90.00
_cell.angle_gamma   90.00
#
_symmetry.space_group_name_H-M   'P 1'
#
loop_
_entity.id
_entity.type
_entity.pdbx_description
1 polymer ?
#
loop_
_entity_poly.entity_id
_entity_poly.type
_entity_poly.pdbx_seq_one_letter_code
_entity_poly.pdbx_strand_id
1 'polypeptide(L)'
;MTKTTHFARVIAGCTMLCIATASFAQKHPPLTKDGGKQDISKCPVMGESKSPSQRHTAAGGMSNGDWWPNQLNLDILHQNSLKSNPMGEDFNYAAEFQKLDLAAVKKDIKQLMTTSQDWWPADYGHYGPLFIRMAWHSAGTYRVSDGRGGASDGTQRFAPLNSWPDNANLDKARRLLWPIKQKYGRKISWADLMVLTGNCALESMGFKTFGFAGGRADVWEPQKDVYWGPESEWLGSKRYKSDKKLDNPLAATQMGLIYVNPEGPGGKPDPLAAAQAIRETFGNMAMNDEETVALIAGGHTFGKAHGAASPKGNVGPEPEGAGLAEQGLGWKNKFGKGNAGDTITSGLEGAWTSTPTEWSNGYFNNLFGYEWELTKSPAGAQQWTPKEESAKGTVPDAHDPSKSHAPMMFTTDIALKMDPAYGKISKRFHENPDQFAAAFAKAWYKLTHRDMGPVSKCLGPEVAKAQLWQDPVPTVDHQLIDEQDVAALKAEILAADLSIPQLVSTAWASASTFRGSDSRGGANGARIRLAPQKDWKVNNPEALAKVLPKLEQIQSEFNSAQPGGKKVSLADLIVLGGCAAVEEAAKKAGHTVQVPFAPGRTDASQKMTDVASFAVLEPKADGFRNYQDHGQDFDRPAEEMLVNRANLLTLTAPEMAVLVGGMRVLDTNVGVPGLGVFTKQPGTLSNDFFVNLLDMNTKWQKSAMCDHFFEGRDSKTGKVKWTASSVDLVFGSNSQLRAIAEVYASEDSQQKFVNDFVAAWTKVMNLDRFDLDPALQKGSKPLVLR
;
A
#
# COMPACT_ATOMS: atom_id res chain seq x y z
N MET A 1 12.95 72.52 17.68
CA MET A 1 14.13 73.07 17.04
C MET A 1 14.66 71.97 16.13
N THR A 2 14.28 71.96 14.85
CA THR A 2 14.95 72.45 13.63
C THR A 2 16.32 71.83 13.49
N LYS A 3 16.65 71.13 12.43
CA LYS A 3 16.66 71.26 10.96
C LYS A 3 17.21 69.98 10.37
N THR A 4 16.63 69.32 9.41
CA THR A 4 16.61 69.49 7.94
C THR A 4 17.96 69.32 7.23
N THR A 5 17.98 68.31 6.28
CA THR A 5 18.51 68.26 4.90
C THR A 5 20.03 68.07 4.72
N HIS A 6 20.54 67.15 3.85
CA HIS A 6 20.51 67.22 2.40
C HIS A 6 21.08 65.97 1.71
N PHE A 7 20.51 65.68 0.57
CA PHE A 7 20.92 64.87 -0.59
C PHE A 7 22.39 65.05 -1.05
N ALA A 8 23.02 63.95 -1.51
CA ALA A 8 23.93 64.00 -2.64
C ALA A 8 23.97 62.66 -3.39
N ARG A 9 23.61 62.70 -4.64
CA ARG A 9 23.83 61.66 -5.68
C ARG A 9 25.31 61.57 -6.02
N VAL A 10 25.83 60.33 -6.22
CA VAL A 10 27.01 60.12 -7.07
C VAL A 10 26.69 59.02 -8.06
N ILE A 11 26.68 59.37 -9.33
CA ILE A 11 26.65 58.53 -10.51
C ILE A 11 28.09 58.29 -10.93
N ALA A 12 28.49 57.03 -11.14
CA ALA A 12 29.61 56.62 -11.96
C ALA A 12 29.42 55.14 -12.29
N GLY A 13 29.03 54.70 -13.46
CA GLY A 13 29.91 54.50 -14.58
C GLY A 13 30.39 53.05 -14.57
N CYS A 14 29.56 52.06 -15.09
CA CYS A 14 30.02 50.71 -15.35
C CYS A 14 30.08 50.44 -16.84
N THR A 15 31.28 50.22 -17.30
CA THR A 15 31.69 49.89 -18.66
C THR A 15 31.10 48.53 -19.06
N MET A 16 30.36 48.48 -20.16
CA MET A 16 29.90 47.26 -20.84
C MET A 16 31.10 46.47 -21.38
N LEU A 17 31.20 45.22 -20.97
CA LEU A 17 31.96 44.20 -21.67
C LEU A 17 30.98 43.28 -22.39
N CYS A 18 30.82 43.50 -23.70
CA CYS A 18 30.04 42.60 -24.56
C CYS A 18 30.83 41.31 -24.79
N ILE A 19 30.37 40.21 -24.23
CA ILE A 19 30.75 38.87 -24.68
C ILE A 19 29.61 38.37 -25.56
N ALA A 20 29.89 38.20 -26.84
CA ALA A 20 28.99 37.62 -27.82
C ALA A 20 28.82 36.12 -27.53
N THR A 21 27.67 35.72 -27.03
CA THR A 21 27.24 34.33 -27.06
C THR A 21 26.48 34.10 -28.36
N ALA A 22 27.02 33.24 -29.20
CA ALA A 22 26.38 32.79 -30.42
C ALA A 22 25.09 32.01 -30.07
N SER A 23 23.96 32.60 -30.39
CA SER A 23 22.64 31.94 -30.36
C SER A 23 22.57 30.93 -31.49
N PHE A 24 22.56 29.65 -31.18
CA PHE A 24 22.07 28.64 -32.11
C PHE A 24 20.53 28.69 -32.09
N ALA A 25 19.99 29.48 -33.01
CA ALA A 25 18.57 29.43 -33.33
C ALA A 25 18.29 28.18 -34.17
N GLN A 26 17.73 27.14 -33.57
CA GLN A 26 17.09 26.08 -34.32
C GLN A 26 15.83 26.63 -35.00
N LYS A 27 15.86 26.70 -36.32
CA LYS A 27 14.71 27.04 -37.16
C LYS A 27 13.68 25.91 -37.05
N HIS A 28 12.53 26.23 -36.50
CA HIS A 28 11.35 25.38 -36.64
C HIS A 28 10.86 25.40 -38.11
N PRO A 29 10.55 24.26 -38.70
CA PRO A 29 9.87 24.22 -40.00
C PRO A 29 8.41 24.68 -39.86
N PRO A 30 7.84 25.30 -40.88
CA PRO A 30 6.47 25.80 -40.84
C PRO A 30 5.46 24.64 -40.81
N LEU A 31 4.39 24.84 -40.03
CA LEU A 31 3.24 23.94 -39.97
C LEU A 31 2.57 23.85 -41.36
N THR A 32 2.74 22.73 -42.03
CA THR A 32 1.92 22.40 -43.19
C THR A 32 0.58 21.82 -42.74
N LYS A 33 -0.49 22.45 -43.17
CA LYS A 33 -1.84 21.87 -43.15
C LYS A 33 -1.89 20.77 -44.19
N ASP A 34 -1.93 19.52 -43.79
CA ASP A 34 -2.40 18.44 -44.63
C ASP A 34 -3.15 17.41 -43.80
N GLY A 35 -4.42 17.24 -44.17
CA GLY A 35 -5.33 16.28 -43.60
C GLY A 35 -5.01 14.84 -44.04
N GLY A 36 -4.27 14.10 -43.23
CA GLY A 36 -4.11 12.67 -43.37
C GLY A 36 -5.03 11.94 -42.38
N LYS A 37 -5.95 11.15 -42.93
CA LYS A 37 -6.79 10.21 -42.13
C LYS A 37 -5.87 9.19 -41.44
N GLN A 38 -5.75 9.31 -40.13
CA GLN A 38 -5.11 8.25 -39.32
C GLN A 38 -6.13 7.17 -38.95
N ASP A 39 -5.73 5.96 -39.21
CA ASP A 39 -6.46 4.73 -38.91
C ASP A 39 -6.46 4.48 -37.37
N ILE A 40 -7.61 4.70 -36.73
CA ILE A 40 -7.78 4.58 -35.28
C ILE A 40 -8.49 3.26 -34.98
N SER A 41 -7.83 2.15 -35.20
CA SER A 41 -8.36 0.84 -34.88
C SER A 41 -7.70 0.17 -33.69
N LYS A 42 -7.59 0.88 -32.52
CA LYS A 42 -7.17 0.21 -31.25
C LYS A 42 -7.68 1.00 -30.06
N CYS A 43 -8.58 0.39 -29.34
CA CYS A 43 -9.18 0.78 -28.07
C CYS A 43 -10.18 1.95 -28.12
N PRO A 44 -11.48 1.73 -27.82
CA PRO A 44 -12.52 2.76 -27.93
C PRO A 44 -12.46 3.87 -26.89
N VAL A 45 -11.68 3.71 -25.82
CA VAL A 45 -11.71 4.63 -24.66
C VAL A 45 -10.54 5.63 -24.65
N MET A 46 -9.52 5.43 -25.51
CA MET A 46 -8.32 6.26 -25.48
C MET A 46 -8.18 7.10 -26.74
N GLY A 47 -8.52 8.37 -26.62
CA GLY A 47 -7.88 9.38 -27.48
C GLY A 47 -6.38 9.34 -27.24
N GLU A 48 -5.56 9.48 -28.29
CA GLU A 48 -4.11 9.54 -28.16
C GLU A 48 -3.69 10.46 -27.01
N SER A 49 -3.19 9.88 -25.94
CA SER A 49 -2.46 10.61 -24.92
C SER A 49 -1.25 11.23 -25.63
N LYS A 50 -1.24 12.52 -25.77
CA LYS A 50 -0.01 13.24 -26.12
C LYS A 50 1.04 12.78 -25.14
N SER A 51 2.22 12.44 -25.67
CA SER A 51 3.39 11.96 -24.97
C SER A 51 3.52 12.58 -23.57
N PRO A 52 3.92 11.81 -22.52
CA PRO A 52 4.05 12.28 -21.14
C PRO A 52 5.11 13.38 -20.93
N SER A 53 5.73 13.88 -22.00
CA SER A 53 6.87 14.80 -21.99
C SER A 53 6.53 16.27 -21.67
N GLN A 54 5.31 16.60 -21.28
CA GLN A 54 5.00 17.97 -20.85
C GLN A 54 4.55 18.01 -19.40
N ARG A 55 5.45 17.57 -18.51
CA ARG A 55 5.34 17.96 -17.10
C ARG A 55 5.84 19.38 -16.98
N HIS A 56 4.93 20.32 -16.84
CA HIS A 56 5.30 21.70 -16.61
C HIS A 56 5.39 21.94 -15.10
N THR A 57 6.57 22.33 -14.62
CA THR A 57 6.62 23.13 -13.38
C THR A 57 5.80 24.39 -13.61
N ALA A 58 5.39 25.08 -12.55
CA ALA A 58 4.64 26.33 -12.66
C ALA A 58 5.30 27.38 -13.59
N ALA A 59 6.61 27.27 -13.84
CA ALA A 59 7.40 28.10 -14.75
C ALA A 59 7.68 27.45 -16.12
N GLY A 60 7.11 26.27 -16.41
CA GLY A 60 7.37 25.54 -17.67
C GLY A 60 8.74 24.85 -17.74
N GLY A 61 9.48 24.76 -16.62
CA GLY A 61 10.77 24.10 -16.56
C GLY A 61 10.65 22.59 -16.40
N MET A 62 11.74 21.87 -16.69
CA MET A 62 11.86 20.42 -16.47
C MET A 62 12.09 20.13 -14.97
N SER A 63 11.55 19.01 -14.48
CA SER A 63 11.86 18.47 -13.16
C SER A 63 13.21 17.74 -13.15
N ASN A 64 13.78 17.47 -11.98
CA ASN A 64 14.99 16.66 -11.88
C ASN A 64 14.81 15.27 -12.49
N GLY A 65 13.64 14.66 -12.37
CA GLY A 65 13.33 13.37 -12.98
C GLY A 65 13.32 13.40 -14.51
N ASP A 66 13.04 14.56 -15.13
CA ASP A 66 13.12 14.71 -16.59
C ASP A 66 14.57 14.79 -17.07
N TRP A 67 15.48 15.36 -16.25
CA TRP A 67 16.91 15.42 -16.55
C TRP A 67 17.65 14.11 -16.27
N TRP A 68 17.34 13.46 -15.14
CA TRP A 68 17.99 12.23 -14.67
C TRP A 68 16.95 11.18 -14.24
N PRO A 69 16.28 10.52 -15.21
CA PRO A 69 15.17 9.61 -14.92
C PRO A 69 15.58 8.34 -14.14
N ASN A 70 16.88 7.98 -14.20
CA ASN A 70 17.41 6.79 -13.53
C ASN A 70 18.04 7.09 -12.16
N GLN A 71 17.91 8.30 -11.64
CA GLN A 71 18.40 8.63 -10.32
C GLN A 71 17.49 8.03 -9.25
N LEU A 72 18.11 7.56 -8.15
CA LEU A 72 17.37 7.03 -6.99
C LEU A 72 16.35 8.06 -6.47
N ASN A 73 15.08 7.68 -6.44
CA ASN A 73 13.98 8.53 -5.99
C ASN A 73 13.75 8.36 -4.49
N LEU A 74 14.00 9.43 -3.72
CA LEU A 74 13.78 9.47 -2.28
C LEU A 74 12.46 10.14 -1.87
N ASP A 75 11.67 10.62 -2.83
CA ASP A 75 10.42 11.37 -2.54
C ASP A 75 9.42 10.56 -1.72
N ILE A 76 9.39 9.23 -1.89
CA ILE A 76 8.50 8.36 -1.12
C ILE A 76 8.80 8.36 0.39
N LEU A 77 10.00 8.75 0.81
CA LEU A 77 10.38 8.88 2.23
C LEU A 77 9.95 10.23 2.84
N HIS A 78 9.36 11.11 2.05
CA HIS A 78 8.90 12.43 2.46
C HIS A 78 7.41 12.63 2.27
N GLN A 79 6.68 11.59 1.85
CA GLN A 79 5.23 11.62 1.67
C GLN A 79 4.48 11.75 3.00
N ASN A 80 3.29 12.34 2.93
CA ASN A 80 2.36 12.45 4.05
C ASN A 80 2.99 13.14 5.28
N SER A 81 3.80 14.17 5.05
CA SER A 81 4.39 14.96 6.14
C SER A 81 3.29 15.52 7.05
N LEU A 82 3.48 15.41 8.37
CA LEU A 82 2.56 16.01 9.34
C LEU A 82 2.39 17.51 9.13
N LYS A 83 3.42 18.21 8.63
CA LYS A 83 3.37 19.64 8.30
C LYS A 83 2.44 19.98 7.14
N SER A 84 2.20 19.03 6.23
CA SER A 84 1.26 19.18 5.11
C SER A 84 -0.15 18.67 5.41
N ASN A 85 -0.40 18.18 6.62
CA ASN A 85 -1.70 17.71 7.04
C ASN A 85 -2.65 18.90 7.29
N PRO A 86 -3.71 19.11 6.50
CA PRO A 86 -4.64 20.24 6.68
C PRO A 86 -5.45 20.17 7.96
N MET A 87 -5.44 19.03 8.67
CA MET A 87 -6.10 18.87 9.97
C MET A 87 -5.21 19.31 11.13
N GLY A 88 -3.92 19.59 10.89
CA GLY A 88 -2.91 19.94 11.88
C GLY A 88 -2.08 18.76 12.36
N GLU A 89 -0.88 19.06 12.87
CA GLU A 89 0.09 18.03 13.28
C GLU A 89 -0.41 17.16 14.46
N ASP A 90 -1.22 17.73 15.34
CA ASP A 90 -1.77 17.06 16.55
C ASP A 90 -3.08 16.32 16.28
N PHE A 91 -3.55 16.28 15.03
CA PHE A 91 -4.81 15.64 14.70
C PHE A 91 -4.73 14.12 14.85
N ASN A 92 -5.55 13.55 15.73
CA ASN A 92 -5.68 12.10 15.91
C ASN A 92 -7.06 11.62 15.42
N TYR A 93 -7.08 10.93 14.30
CA TYR A 93 -8.32 10.44 13.70
C TYR A 93 -9.03 9.40 14.56
N ALA A 94 -8.30 8.51 15.23
CA ALA A 94 -8.90 7.50 16.11
C ALA A 94 -9.70 8.16 17.24
N ALA A 95 -9.16 9.24 17.83
CA ALA A 95 -9.85 10.01 18.86
C ALA A 95 -11.10 10.74 18.32
N GLU A 96 -11.07 11.20 17.08
CA GLU A 96 -12.23 11.84 16.45
C GLU A 96 -13.30 10.81 16.07
N PHE A 97 -12.91 9.66 15.51
CA PHE A 97 -13.83 8.59 15.15
C PHE A 97 -14.61 8.06 16.37
N GLN A 98 -13.99 7.95 17.53
CA GLN A 98 -14.65 7.51 18.76
C GLN A 98 -15.80 8.45 19.21
N LYS A 99 -15.83 9.70 18.73
CA LYS A 99 -16.91 10.66 18.98
C LYS A 99 -18.05 10.54 17.98
N LEU A 100 -17.95 9.62 17.03
CA LEU A 100 -18.93 9.44 15.96
C LEU A 100 -20.12 8.61 16.45
N ASP A 101 -21.33 9.09 16.18
CA ASP A 101 -22.53 8.26 16.23
C ASP A 101 -22.66 7.46 14.93
N LEU A 102 -22.12 6.25 14.93
CA LEU A 102 -22.11 5.37 13.76
C LEU A 102 -23.53 5.01 13.29
N ALA A 103 -24.48 4.85 14.21
CA ALA A 103 -25.85 4.53 13.88
C ALA A 103 -26.54 5.69 13.13
N ALA A 104 -26.28 6.94 13.55
CA ALA A 104 -26.78 8.12 12.85
C ALA A 104 -26.20 8.22 11.44
N VAL A 105 -24.88 7.98 11.25
CA VAL A 105 -24.26 7.95 9.92
C VAL A 105 -24.89 6.89 9.04
N LYS A 106 -25.03 5.67 9.52
CA LYS A 106 -25.67 4.55 8.79
C LYS A 106 -27.11 4.89 8.39
N LYS A 107 -27.86 5.57 9.26
CA LYS A 107 -29.22 6.03 8.95
C LYS A 107 -29.20 7.03 7.79
N ASP A 108 -28.33 8.04 7.81
CA ASP A 108 -28.24 9.03 6.75
C ASP A 108 -27.80 8.40 5.42
N ILE A 109 -26.84 7.47 5.46
CA ILE A 109 -26.42 6.71 4.28
C ILE A 109 -27.57 5.89 3.71
N LYS A 110 -28.32 5.16 4.56
CA LYS A 110 -29.50 4.37 4.12
C LYS A 110 -30.59 5.24 3.50
N GLN A 111 -30.79 6.44 4.03
CA GLN A 111 -31.72 7.40 3.41
C GLN A 111 -31.24 7.85 2.03
N LEU A 112 -29.94 8.10 1.87
CA LEU A 112 -29.36 8.48 0.58
C LEU A 112 -29.56 7.39 -0.49
N MET A 113 -29.53 6.11 -0.12
CA MET A 113 -29.66 5.00 -1.06
C MET A 113 -30.86 5.09 -1.99
N THR A 114 -31.98 5.60 -1.49
CA THR A 114 -33.26 5.71 -2.23
C THR A 114 -33.66 7.15 -2.54
N THR A 115 -32.76 8.13 -2.26
CA THR A 115 -33.00 9.54 -2.58
C THR A 115 -32.33 9.88 -3.92
N SER A 116 -32.98 9.44 -5.01
CA SER A 116 -32.46 9.64 -6.37
C SER A 116 -32.33 11.12 -6.71
N GLN A 117 -31.23 11.52 -7.34
CA GLN A 117 -30.92 12.89 -7.75
C GLN A 117 -31.09 13.05 -9.27
N ASP A 118 -31.73 14.14 -9.71
CA ASP A 118 -31.96 14.39 -11.13
C ASP A 118 -30.67 14.48 -11.96
N TRP A 119 -29.59 14.98 -11.36
CA TRP A 119 -28.31 15.12 -12.05
C TRP A 119 -27.58 13.77 -12.23
N TRP A 120 -27.90 12.75 -11.41
CA TRP A 120 -27.40 11.39 -11.48
C TRP A 120 -28.46 10.42 -10.93
N PRO A 121 -29.46 10.02 -11.74
CA PRO A 121 -30.54 9.15 -11.28
C PRO A 121 -30.06 7.77 -10.88
N ALA A 122 -30.65 7.23 -9.81
CA ALA A 122 -30.33 5.91 -9.31
C ALA A 122 -30.94 4.81 -10.20
N ASP A 123 -30.11 3.83 -10.59
CA ASP A 123 -30.62 2.63 -11.26
C ASP A 123 -31.60 1.88 -10.36
N TYR A 124 -32.71 1.45 -10.89
CA TYR A 124 -33.77 0.78 -10.14
C TYR A 124 -34.24 1.56 -8.90
N GLY A 125 -34.01 2.87 -8.87
CA GLY A 125 -34.32 3.73 -7.73
C GLY A 125 -33.41 3.56 -6.50
N HIS A 126 -32.25 2.90 -6.63
CA HIS A 126 -31.38 2.56 -5.50
C HIS A 126 -29.89 2.72 -5.83
N TYR A 127 -29.16 3.59 -5.12
CA TYR A 127 -27.72 3.80 -5.32
C TYR A 127 -26.82 2.69 -4.80
N GLY A 128 -27.36 1.70 -4.09
CA GLY A 128 -26.58 0.63 -3.46
C GLY A 128 -25.56 -0.01 -4.37
N PRO A 129 -25.91 -0.46 -5.59
CA PRO A 129 -24.94 -1.07 -6.52
C PRO A 129 -23.77 -0.15 -6.88
N LEU A 130 -24.04 1.15 -7.10
CA LEU A 130 -22.99 2.14 -7.36
C LEU A 130 -22.04 2.28 -6.16
N PHE A 131 -22.56 2.27 -4.94
CA PHE A 131 -21.77 2.40 -3.73
C PHE A 131 -21.02 1.10 -3.37
N ILE A 132 -21.56 -0.07 -3.65
CA ILE A 132 -20.81 -1.35 -3.57
C ILE A 132 -19.61 -1.28 -4.50
N ARG A 133 -19.80 -0.87 -5.75
CA ARG A 133 -18.71 -0.71 -6.71
C ARG A 133 -17.66 0.31 -6.23
N MET A 134 -18.06 1.44 -5.66
CA MET A 134 -17.14 2.42 -5.09
C MET A 134 -16.28 1.83 -3.97
N ALA A 135 -16.89 1.12 -3.01
CA ALA A 135 -16.17 0.50 -1.91
C ALA A 135 -15.24 -0.63 -2.39
N TRP A 136 -15.70 -1.45 -3.33
CA TRP A 136 -14.89 -2.48 -3.97
C TRP A 136 -13.67 -1.90 -4.66
N HIS A 137 -13.84 -0.86 -5.48
CA HIS A 137 -12.77 -0.22 -6.23
C HIS A 137 -11.82 0.62 -5.34
N SER A 138 -12.27 1.05 -4.16
CA SER A 138 -11.37 1.55 -3.12
C SER A 138 -10.45 0.47 -2.58
N ALA A 139 -11.01 -0.70 -2.26
CA ALA A 139 -10.31 -1.80 -1.60
C ALA A 139 -9.52 -2.69 -2.57
N GLY A 140 -9.97 -2.82 -3.82
CA GLY A 140 -9.42 -3.75 -4.81
C GLY A 140 -8.03 -3.40 -5.35
N THR A 141 -7.50 -2.23 -5.01
CA THR A 141 -6.13 -1.81 -5.36
C THR A 141 -5.06 -2.42 -4.44
N TYR A 142 -5.46 -3.10 -3.36
CA TYR A 142 -4.52 -3.72 -2.43
C TYR A 142 -3.63 -4.76 -3.10
N ARG A 143 -2.33 -4.73 -2.77
CA ARG A 143 -1.32 -5.68 -3.23
C ARG A 143 -0.75 -6.45 -2.05
N VAL A 144 -0.88 -7.79 -2.08
CA VAL A 144 -0.40 -8.64 -1.00
C VAL A 144 1.12 -8.61 -0.85
N SER A 145 1.84 -8.37 -1.96
CA SER A 145 3.31 -8.41 -1.99
C SER A 145 3.99 -7.34 -1.14
N ASP A 146 3.41 -6.14 -1.06
CA ASP A 146 3.95 -5.01 -0.30
C ASP A 146 2.93 -4.29 0.59
N GLY A 147 1.68 -4.77 0.61
CA GLY A 147 0.60 -4.22 1.42
C GLY A 147 0.09 -2.85 0.99
N ARG A 148 0.56 -2.30 -0.13
CA ARG A 148 0.12 -1.00 -0.64
C ARG A 148 -1.20 -1.08 -1.39
N GLY A 149 -1.81 0.06 -1.64
CA GLY A 149 -3.16 0.14 -2.15
C GLY A 149 -4.20 -0.16 -1.06
N GLY A 150 -5.42 -0.49 -1.47
CA GLY A 150 -6.52 -0.73 -0.55
C GLY A 150 -7.31 0.52 -0.17
N ALA A 151 -8.19 0.37 0.80
CA ALA A 151 -9.13 1.39 1.20
C ALA A 151 -8.65 2.30 2.34
N SER A 152 -7.53 1.95 3.00
CA SER A 152 -7.15 2.54 4.30
C SER A 152 -6.80 4.02 4.26
N ASP A 153 -6.42 4.56 3.10
CA ASP A 153 -5.93 5.93 2.96
C ASP A 153 -6.88 6.87 2.20
N GLY A 154 -7.99 6.34 1.66
CA GLY A 154 -8.95 7.10 0.86
C GLY A 154 -8.38 7.59 -0.47
N THR A 155 -7.39 6.91 -1.03
CA THR A 155 -6.64 7.32 -2.24
C THR A 155 -7.45 7.31 -3.53
N GLN A 156 -8.65 6.69 -3.56
CA GLN A 156 -9.55 6.79 -4.71
C GLN A 156 -9.94 8.23 -5.07
N ARG A 157 -9.72 9.20 -4.18
CA ARG A 157 -9.94 10.63 -4.42
C ARG A 157 -8.89 11.28 -5.30
N PHE A 158 -7.72 10.67 -5.46
CA PHE A 158 -6.54 11.24 -6.08
C PHE A 158 -6.16 10.52 -7.37
N ALA A 159 -5.41 11.22 -8.22
CA ALA A 159 -4.74 10.60 -9.34
C ALA A 159 -3.77 9.48 -8.86
N PRO A 160 -3.58 8.41 -9.65
CA PRO A 160 -4.25 8.10 -10.91
C PRO A 160 -5.63 7.45 -10.70
N LEU A 161 -5.96 7.01 -9.48
CA LEU A 161 -7.11 6.15 -9.18
C LEU A 161 -8.45 6.82 -9.51
N ASN A 162 -8.60 8.12 -9.23
CA ASN A 162 -9.83 8.87 -9.53
C ASN A 162 -10.11 8.94 -11.04
N SER A 163 -9.11 8.69 -11.88
CA SER A 163 -9.17 8.86 -13.33
C SER A 163 -8.93 7.57 -14.12
N TRP A 164 -8.76 6.43 -13.44
CA TRP A 164 -8.71 5.16 -14.12
C TRP A 164 -10.01 4.84 -14.85
N PRO A 165 -9.97 4.27 -16.08
CA PRO A 165 -11.17 3.94 -16.85
C PRO A 165 -12.15 3.05 -16.09
N ASP A 166 -11.66 2.08 -15.32
CA ASP A 166 -12.51 1.19 -14.51
C ASP A 166 -13.20 1.92 -13.33
N ASN A 167 -12.69 3.08 -12.94
CA ASN A 167 -13.32 3.97 -11.95
C ASN A 167 -14.28 4.99 -12.56
N ALA A 168 -14.62 4.82 -13.85
CA ALA A 168 -15.56 5.72 -14.53
C ALA A 168 -16.85 5.88 -13.72
N ASN A 169 -17.29 7.14 -13.58
CA ASN A 169 -18.47 7.56 -12.83
C ASN A 169 -18.44 7.35 -11.30
N LEU A 170 -17.33 6.88 -10.69
CA LEU A 170 -17.20 6.84 -9.22
C LEU A 170 -16.97 8.23 -8.60
N ASP A 171 -16.55 9.20 -9.37
CA ASP A 171 -16.57 10.62 -8.99
C ASP A 171 -17.99 11.08 -8.61
N LYS A 172 -19.04 10.59 -9.30
CA LYS A 172 -20.44 10.85 -8.97
C LYS A 172 -20.83 10.19 -7.64
N ALA A 173 -20.35 8.96 -7.38
CA ALA A 173 -20.60 8.28 -6.11
C ALA A 173 -20.04 9.10 -4.93
N ARG A 174 -18.78 9.57 -5.04
CA ARG A 174 -18.18 10.45 -4.01
C ARG A 174 -18.94 11.77 -3.87
N ARG A 175 -19.40 12.35 -4.99
CA ARG A 175 -20.20 13.60 -4.96
C ARG A 175 -21.52 13.41 -4.24
N LEU A 176 -22.21 12.29 -4.44
CA LEU A 176 -23.44 11.94 -3.72
C LEU A 176 -23.24 11.84 -2.22
N LEU A 177 -22.05 11.41 -1.77
CA LEU A 177 -21.70 11.30 -0.34
C LEU A 177 -21.30 12.62 0.31
N TRP A 178 -21.03 13.67 -0.46
CA TRP A 178 -20.54 14.94 0.08
C TRP A 178 -21.43 15.53 1.19
N PRO A 179 -22.76 15.54 1.11
CA PRO A 179 -23.61 16.06 2.19
C PRO A 179 -23.41 15.30 3.52
N ILE A 180 -23.17 14.01 3.47
CA ILE A 180 -22.88 13.18 4.66
C ILE A 180 -21.50 13.52 5.19
N LYS A 181 -20.47 13.55 4.33
CA LYS A 181 -19.12 13.94 4.72
C LYS A 181 -19.09 15.33 5.34
N GLN A 182 -19.82 16.27 4.76
CA GLN A 182 -19.96 17.65 5.28
C GLN A 182 -20.60 17.67 6.67
N LYS A 183 -21.66 16.89 6.89
CA LYS A 183 -22.39 16.81 8.16
C LYS A 183 -21.52 16.26 9.30
N TYR A 184 -20.77 15.20 9.05
CA TYR A 184 -19.98 14.53 10.08
C TYR A 184 -18.52 15.02 10.15
N GLY A 185 -18.04 15.70 9.13
CA GLY A 185 -16.76 16.41 9.08
C GLY A 185 -15.56 15.51 9.41
N ARG A 186 -14.75 15.95 10.38
CA ARG A 186 -13.52 15.25 10.76
C ARG A 186 -13.72 13.95 11.55
N LYS A 187 -14.95 13.68 12.02
CA LYS A 187 -15.27 12.46 12.78
C LYS A 187 -15.33 11.21 11.91
N ILE A 188 -15.46 11.37 10.59
CA ILE A 188 -15.38 10.27 9.63
C ILE A 188 -14.48 10.65 8.47
N SER A 189 -13.47 9.84 8.17
CA SER A 189 -12.62 9.97 7.00
C SER A 189 -13.38 9.63 5.71
N TRP A 190 -12.87 10.03 4.56
CA TRP A 190 -13.36 9.52 3.29
C TRP A 190 -13.13 8.01 3.15
N ALA A 191 -11.98 7.53 3.63
CA ALA A 191 -11.66 6.11 3.62
C ALA A 191 -12.71 5.29 4.35
N ASP A 192 -13.04 5.63 5.61
CA ASP A 192 -14.08 4.95 6.37
C ASP A 192 -15.48 5.15 5.79
N LEU A 193 -15.80 6.35 5.29
CA LEU A 193 -17.10 6.64 4.71
C LEU A 193 -17.39 5.81 3.46
N MET A 194 -16.40 5.65 2.56
CA MET A 194 -16.56 4.85 1.35
C MET A 194 -16.81 3.37 1.66
N VAL A 195 -16.07 2.80 2.61
CA VAL A 195 -16.26 1.39 3.04
C VAL A 195 -17.58 1.21 3.78
N LEU A 196 -17.89 2.10 4.73
CA LEU A 196 -19.16 2.06 5.47
C LEU A 196 -20.36 2.15 4.54
N THR A 197 -20.27 2.99 3.50
CA THR A 197 -21.33 3.14 2.50
C THR A 197 -21.54 1.86 1.72
N GLY A 198 -20.48 1.13 1.36
CA GLY A 198 -20.59 -0.19 0.75
C GLY A 198 -21.31 -1.21 1.64
N ASN A 199 -21.00 -1.22 2.94
CA ASN A 199 -21.71 -2.08 3.91
C ASN A 199 -23.19 -1.69 4.04
N CYS A 200 -23.48 -0.39 4.19
CA CYS A 200 -24.85 0.10 4.26
C CYS A 200 -25.65 -0.23 3.00
N ALA A 201 -25.00 -0.20 1.83
CA ALA A 201 -25.61 -0.59 0.57
C ALA A 201 -26.04 -2.06 0.57
N LEU A 202 -25.13 -2.96 0.93
CA LEU A 202 -25.42 -4.40 1.07
C LEU A 202 -26.56 -4.63 2.06
N GLU A 203 -26.50 -4.01 3.25
CA GLU A 203 -27.53 -4.16 4.29
C GLU A 203 -28.90 -3.62 3.85
N SER A 204 -28.93 -2.50 3.11
CA SER A 204 -30.19 -1.91 2.63
C SER A 204 -30.88 -2.74 1.54
N MET A 205 -30.13 -3.61 0.88
CA MET A 205 -30.61 -4.56 -0.12
C MET A 205 -30.80 -6.00 0.45
N GLY A 206 -30.87 -6.12 1.79
CA GLY A 206 -31.22 -7.36 2.46
C GLY A 206 -30.05 -8.31 2.77
N PHE A 207 -28.81 -7.92 2.51
CA PHE A 207 -27.63 -8.72 2.83
C PHE A 207 -27.12 -8.43 4.25
N LYS A 208 -26.77 -9.47 5.00
CA LYS A 208 -26.14 -9.33 6.32
C LYS A 208 -24.63 -9.33 6.21
N THR A 209 -24.00 -8.17 6.43
CA THR A 209 -22.55 -8.03 6.44
C THR A 209 -21.90 -8.72 7.63
N PHE A 210 -20.60 -9.05 7.53
CA PHE A 210 -19.84 -9.71 8.60
C PHE A 210 -19.47 -8.73 9.73
N GLY A 211 -19.35 -7.44 9.42
CA GLY A 211 -19.04 -6.38 10.36
C GLY A 211 -18.45 -5.16 9.65
N PHE A 212 -18.12 -4.16 10.44
CA PHE A 212 -17.41 -2.94 10.02
C PHE A 212 -16.45 -2.49 11.10
N ALA A 213 -15.24 -2.17 10.69
CA ALA A 213 -14.26 -1.47 11.54
C ALA A 213 -13.90 -0.12 10.91
N GLY A 214 -13.96 0.94 11.70
CA GLY A 214 -13.38 2.23 11.38
C GLY A 214 -11.94 2.35 11.85
N GLY A 215 -11.32 3.50 11.60
CA GLY A 215 -9.94 3.78 11.99
C GLY A 215 -9.00 4.05 10.80
N ARG A 216 -9.54 4.12 9.57
CA ARG A 216 -8.79 4.49 8.36
C ARG A 216 -8.62 5.99 8.30
N ALA A 217 -7.41 6.48 8.51
CA ALA A 217 -7.12 7.91 8.38
C ALA A 217 -6.91 8.32 6.91
N ASP A 218 -7.47 9.45 6.52
CA ASP A 218 -7.25 10.00 5.18
C ASP A 218 -5.83 10.50 4.98
N VAL A 219 -5.24 10.26 3.80
CA VAL A 219 -4.08 10.99 3.30
C VAL A 219 -4.53 12.21 2.48
N TRP A 220 -3.61 13.17 2.26
CA TRP A 220 -3.93 14.47 1.67
C TRP A 220 -3.17 14.76 0.37
N GLU A 221 -2.48 13.76 -0.15
CA GLU A 221 -1.76 13.81 -1.42
C GLU A 221 -1.84 12.47 -2.15
N PRO A 222 -1.67 12.46 -3.49
CA PRO A 222 -1.59 11.23 -4.25
C PRO A 222 -0.40 10.39 -3.82
N GLN A 223 -0.52 9.07 -3.86
CA GLN A 223 0.64 8.20 -3.71
C GLN A 223 1.60 8.43 -4.87
N LYS A 224 2.86 8.80 -4.54
CA LYS A 224 3.92 8.90 -5.51
C LYS A 224 4.61 7.55 -5.63
N ASP A 225 4.74 7.10 -6.87
CA ASP A 225 5.60 6.00 -7.25
C ASP A 225 5.50 4.75 -6.35
N VAL A 226 4.34 4.21 -6.25
CA VAL A 226 4.15 2.93 -5.56
C VAL A 226 4.19 1.76 -6.54
N TYR A 227 5.03 1.84 -7.53
CA TYR A 227 5.27 0.76 -8.49
C TYR A 227 4.02 0.30 -9.26
N TRP A 228 3.15 1.25 -9.59
CA TRP A 228 2.08 0.98 -10.54
C TRP A 228 2.63 0.73 -11.94
N GLY A 229 3.89 1.12 -12.19
CA GLY A 229 4.57 1.08 -13.48
C GLY A 229 4.18 2.24 -14.40
N PRO A 230 4.79 2.34 -15.58
CA PRO A 230 4.42 3.34 -16.57
C PRO A 230 2.99 3.10 -17.05
N GLU A 231 2.11 4.09 -16.88
CA GLU A 231 0.69 3.96 -17.25
C GLU A 231 0.48 3.61 -18.72
N SER A 232 1.35 4.11 -19.60
CA SER A 232 1.33 3.78 -21.02
C SER A 232 1.53 2.28 -21.32
N GLU A 233 2.14 1.54 -20.39
CA GLU A 233 2.33 0.10 -20.49
C GLU A 233 1.20 -0.69 -19.83
N TRP A 234 0.42 -0.07 -18.96
CA TRP A 234 -0.69 -0.68 -18.25
C TRP A 234 -1.95 -0.80 -19.09
N LEU A 235 -2.06 0.03 -20.12
CA LEU A 235 -3.16 -0.02 -21.06
C LEU A 235 -2.92 -1.12 -22.07
N GLY A 236 -3.51 -2.26 -21.85
CA GLY A 236 -3.45 -3.41 -22.75
C GLY A 236 -2.55 -4.53 -22.27
N SER A 237 -2.24 -5.46 -23.15
CA SER A 237 -1.55 -6.72 -22.82
C SER A 237 -0.03 -6.62 -22.76
N LYS A 238 0.56 -5.41 -22.84
CA LYS A 238 2.02 -5.23 -22.93
C LYS A 238 2.77 -5.64 -21.66
N ARG A 239 2.12 -5.59 -20.51
CA ARG A 239 2.71 -5.99 -19.24
C ARG A 239 2.66 -7.47 -18.93
N TYR A 240 2.04 -8.27 -19.81
CA TYR A 240 2.14 -9.71 -19.72
C TYR A 240 3.42 -10.17 -20.41
N LYS A 241 4.23 -10.97 -19.71
CA LYS A 241 5.32 -11.74 -20.31
C LYS A 241 4.77 -12.78 -21.28
N SER A 242 5.65 -13.38 -22.06
CA SER A 242 5.30 -14.43 -23.05
C SER A 242 4.50 -15.60 -22.45
N ASP A 243 4.66 -15.87 -21.16
CA ASP A 243 3.95 -16.88 -20.36
C ASP A 243 2.65 -16.37 -19.74
N LYS A 244 2.22 -15.16 -20.06
CA LYS A 244 1.04 -14.46 -19.50
C LYS A 244 1.12 -14.15 -18.01
N LYS A 245 2.31 -14.20 -17.40
CA LYS A 245 2.51 -13.71 -16.02
C LYS A 245 2.70 -12.22 -16.02
N LEU A 246 2.19 -11.56 -14.97
CA LEU A 246 2.43 -10.13 -14.74
C LEU A 246 3.89 -9.90 -14.35
N ASP A 247 4.52 -8.88 -14.90
CA ASP A 247 5.88 -8.48 -14.53
C ASP A 247 5.99 -8.03 -13.08
N ASN A 248 4.92 -7.46 -12.56
CA ASN A 248 4.83 -7.01 -11.17
C ASN A 248 3.59 -7.59 -10.50
N PRO A 249 3.62 -7.93 -9.21
CA PRO A 249 2.49 -8.50 -8.47
C PRO A 249 1.43 -7.43 -8.15
N LEU A 250 0.89 -6.80 -9.18
CA LEU A 250 -0.19 -5.82 -9.06
C LEU A 250 -1.52 -6.53 -8.96
N ALA A 251 -2.45 -5.96 -8.17
CA ALA A 251 -3.83 -6.43 -8.13
C ALA A 251 -4.55 -6.14 -9.45
N ALA A 252 -4.40 -4.94 -10.01
CA ALA A 252 -4.94 -4.63 -11.33
C ALA A 252 -4.11 -5.27 -12.45
N THR A 253 -4.72 -6.02 -13.34
CA THR A 253 -4.07 -6.67 -14.48
C THR A 253 -3.97 -5.78 -15.71
N GLN A 254 -4.81 -4.76 -15.78
CA GLN A 254 -4.75 -3.68 -16.78
C GLN A 254 -5.01 -2.37 -16.07
N MET A 255 -4.51 -1.26 -16.59
CA MET A 255 -4.76 0.05 -15.98
C MET A 255 -6.27 0.29 -15.89
N GLY A 256 -6.74 0.57 -14.68
CA GLY A 256 -8.13 0.82 -14.40
C GLY A 256 -9.03 -0.41 -14.33
N LEU A 257 -8.50 -1.61 -14.46
CA LEU A 257 -9.25 -2.84 -14.22
C LEU A 257 -8.81 -3.45 -12.89
N ILE A 258 -9.65 -3.32 -11.88
CA ILE A 258 -9.32 -3.75 -10.50
C ILE A 258 -9.21 -5.27 -10.39
N TYR A 259 -9.86 -6.01 -11.29
CA TYR A 259 -9.83 -7.47 -11.37
C TYR A 259 -9.29 -7.96 -12.72
N VAL A 260 -10.13 -8.06 -13.77
CA VAL A 260 -9.73 -8.47 -15.13
C VAL A 260 -10.63 -7.83 -16.17
N ASN A 261 -10.22 -7.87 -17.43
CA ASN A 261 -11.08 -7.43 -18.53
C ASN A 261 -12.34 -8.33 -18.62
N PRO A 262 -13.55 -7.78 -18.45
CA PRO A 262 -14.80 -8.54 -18.46
C PRO A 262 -15.11 -9.20 -19.80
N GLU A 263 -14.54 -8.68 -20.90
CA GLU A 263 -14.63 -9.32 -22.22
C GLU A 263 -13.67 -10.51 -22.39
N GLY A 264 -12.78 -10.75 -21.39
CA GLY A 264 -11.70 -11.71 -21.43
C GLY A 264 -10.33 -11.07 -21.73
N PRO A 265 -9.21 -11.77 -21.47
CA PRO A 265 -7.86 -11.26 -21.68
C PRO A 265 -7.63 -10.77 -23.10
N GLY A 266 -7.22 -9.51 -23.24
CA GLY A 266 -7.04 -8.87 -24.53
C GLY A 266 -8.32 -8.70 -25.36
N GLY A 267 -9.50 -8.66 -24.69
CA GLY A 267 -10.81 -8.53 -25.35
C GLY A 267 -11.25 -9.81 -26.10
N LYS A 268 -10.63 -10.96 -25.79
CA LYS A 268 -11.01 -12.25 -26.38
C LYS A 268 -11.94 -12.98 -25.40
N PRO A 269 -13.12 -13.41 -25.85
CA PRO A 269 -14.13 -14.05 -24.99
C PRO A 269 -13.81 -15.52 -24.70
N ASP A 270 -12.65 -15.78 -24.08
CA ASP A 270 -12.18 -17.09 -23.64
C ASP A 270 -12.35 -17.23 -22.11
N PRO A 271 -13.37 -17.98 -21.64
CA PRO A 271 -13.62 -18.12 -20.21
C PRO A 271 -12.49 -18.82 -19.43
N LEU A 272 -11.77 -19.77 -20.04
CA LEU A 272 -10.67 -20.46 -19.33
C LEU A 272 -9.44 -19.56 -19.18
N ALA A 273 -9.13 -18.77 -20.20
CA ALA A 273 -8.09 -17.76 -20.10
C ALA A 273 -8.49 -16.65 -19.09
N ALA A 274 -9.77 -16.28 -19.05
CA ALA A 274 -10.29 -15.34 -18.06
C ALA A 274 -10.17 -15.89 -16.62
N ALA A 275 -10.46 -17.18 -16.40
CA ALA A 275 -10.30 -17.82 -15.08
C ALA A 275 -8.86 -17.76 -14.57
N GLN A 276 -7.87 -17.94 -15.44
CA GLN A 276 -6.46 -17.81 -15.06
C GLN A 276 -6.12 -16.37 -14.66
N ALA A 277 -6.56 -15.38 -15.45
CA ALA A 277 -6.33 -13.96 -15.14
C ALA A 277 -7.04 -13.52 -13.84
N ILE A 278 -8.27 -14.01 -13.60
CA ILE A 278 -8.99 -13.79 -12.34
C ILE A 278 -8.18 -14.32 -11.15
N ARG A 279 -7.73 -15.58 -11.22
CA ARG A 279 -7.01 -16.25 -10.13
C ARG A 279 -5.72 -15.49 -9.78
N GLU A 280 -4.99 -15.05 -10.80
CA GLU A 280 -3.77 -14.26 -10.59
C GLU A 280 -4.07 -12.91 -9.94
N THR A 281 -5.03 -12.16 -10.46
CA THR A 281 -5.39 -10.84 -9.94
C THR A 281 -5.94 -10.92 -8.52
N PHE A 282 -6.89 -11.80 -8.26
CA PHE A 282 -7.46 -11.97 -6.93
C PHE A 282 -6.46 -12.55 -5.94
N GLY A 283 -5.55 -13.43 -6.38
CA GLY A 283 -4.41 -13.89 -5.59
C GLY A 283 -3.51 -12.74 -5.16
N ASN A 284 -3.20 -11.80 -6.06
CA ASN A 284 -2.46 -10.58 -5.74
C ASN A 284 -3.21 -9.67 -4.75
N MET A 285 -4.53 -9.78 -4.68
CA MET A 285 -5.38 -9.14 -3.67
C MET A 285 -5.54 -9.98 -2.38
N ALA A 286 -4.77 -11.03 -2.19
CA ALA A 286 -4.84 -11.98 -1.06
C ALA A 286 -6.13 -12.82 -1.00
N MET A 287 -6.85 -13.03 -2.10
CA MET A 287 -8.05 -13.85 -2.16
C MET A 287 -7.75 -15.25 -2.70
N ASN A 288 -8.31 -16.28 -2.07
CA ASN A 288 -8.33 -17.65 -2.59
C ASN A 288 -9.49 -17.86 -3.56
N ASP A 289 -9.57 -19.06 -4.16
CA ASP A 289 -10.61 -19.39 -5.14
C ASP A 289 -12.04 -19.29 -4.59
N GLU A 290 -12.26 -19.68 -3.32
CA GLU A 290 -13.58 -19.58 -2.69
C GLU A 290 -13.99 -18.13 -2.43
N GLU A 291 -13.09 -17.33 -1.89
CA GLU A 291 -13.29 -15.90 -1.67
C GLU A 291 -13.51 -15.16 -3.00
N THR A 292 -12.77 -15.55 -4.04
CA THR A 292 -12.90 -14.98 -5.40
C THR A 292 -14.28 -15.24 -6.01
N VAL A 293 -14.73 -16.49 -6.01
CA VAL A 293 -16.08 -16.85 -6.50
C VAL A 293 -17.16 -16.14 -5.70
N ALA A 294 -17.04 -16.13 -4.37
CA ALA A 294 -17.99 -15.46 -3.50
C ALA A 294 -18.09 -13.95 -3.77
N LEU A 295 -16.94 -13.29 -3.96
CA LEU A 295 -16.88 -11.86 -4.24
C LEU A 295 -17.49 -11.51 -5.60
N ILE A 296 -17.13 -12.21 -6.68
CA ILE A 296 -17.65 -11.93 -8.01
C ILE A 296 -19.16 -12.17 -8.04
N ALA A 297 -19.62 -13.35 -7.63
CA ALA A 297 -21.04 -13.68 -7.65
C ALA A 297 -21.87 -12.80 -6.70
N GLY A 298 -21.32 -12.48 -5.51
CA GLY A 298 -21.96 -11.60 -4.55
C GLY A 298 -22.11 -10.17 -5.04
N GLY A 299 -21.07 -9.64 -5.69
CA GLY A 299 -21.08 -8.32 -6.32
C GLY A 299 -22.06 -8.24 -7.49
N HIS A 300 -22.00 -9.25 -8.39
CA HIS A 300 -22.85 -9.33 -9.57
C HIS A 300 -24.31 -9.75 -9.27
N THR A 301 -24.65 -10.07 -8.03
CA THR A 301 -26.04 -10.16 -7.61
C THR A 301 -26.76 -8.81 -7.74
N PHE A 302 -26.02 -7.71 -7.65
CA PHE A 302 -26.57 -6.35 -7.58
C PHE A 302 -26.28 -5.52 -8.82
N GLY A 303 -27.22 -4.66 -9.18
CA GLY A 303 -27.07 -3.62 -10.17
C GLY A 303 -27.00 -4.11 -11.61
N LYS A 304 -26.39 -3.26 -12.44
CA LYS A 304 -26.19 -3.49 -13.87
C LYS A 304 -24.87 -2.90 -14.35
N ALA A 305 -24.39 -3.39 -15.48
CA ALA A 305 -23.37 -2.74 -16.28
C ALA A 305 -23.97 -1.69 -17.22
N HIS A 306 -23.18 -0.69 -17.62
CA HIS A 306 -23.61 0.44 -18.45
C HIS A 306 -22.77 0.54 -19.73
N GLY A 307 -23.43 0.36 -20.84
CA GLY A 307 -22.87 0.40 -22.18
C GLY A 307 -23.91 0.83 -23.20
N ALA A 308 -24.68 1.88 -22.87
CA ALA A 308 -25.80 2.38 -23.71
C ALA A 308 -25.36 2.77 -25.12
N ALA A 309 -24.10 3.20 -25.30
CA ALA A 309 -23.51 3.52 -26.59
C ALA A 309 -21.98 3.43 -26.52
N SER A 310 -21.32 3.46 -27.70
CA SER A 310 -19.88 3.55 -27.79
C SER A 310 -19.35 4.79 -27.02
N PRO A 311 -18.33 4.67 -26.16
CA PRO A 311 -17.73 5.81 -25.50
C PRO A 311 -17.05 6.77 -26.47
N LYS A 312 -16.62 6.27 -27.65
CA LYS A 312 -15.93 7.08 -28.66
C LYS A 312 -16.80 8.20 -29.17
N GLY A 313 -16.37 9.45 -28.92
CA GLY A 313 -17.10 10.66 -29.30
C GLY A 313 -18.26 11.04 -28.37
N ASN A 314 -18.66 10.17 -27.45
CA ASN A 314 -19.73 10.41 -26.49
C ASN A 314 -19.21 10.77 -25.10
N VAL A 315 -18.11 10.15 -24.65
CA VAL A 315 -17.58 10.34 -23.29
C VAL A 315 -16.41 11.32 -23.33
N GLY A 316 -16.47 12.34 -22.47
CA GLY A 316 -15.43 13.34 -22.26
C GLY A 316 -14.25 12.80 -21.41
N PRO A 317 -13.28 13.68 -21.10
CA PRO A 317 -12.10 13.32 -20.31
C PRO A 317 -12.46 12.80 -18.91
N GLU A 318 -11.56 12.06 -18.33
CA GLU A 318 -11.54 11.65 -16.92
C GLU A 318 -11.40 12.88 -15.99
N PRO A 319 -11.60 12.74 -14.66
CA PRO A 319 -11.56 13.87 -13.72
C PRO A 319 -10.30 14.73 -13.77
N GLU A 320 -9.12 14.11 -13.90
CA GLU A 320 -7.85 14.87 -13.99
C GLU A 320 -7.66 15.60 -15.32
N GLY A 321 -8.24 15.08 -16.40
CA GLY A 321 -8.21 15.70 -17.72
C GLY A 321 -9.41 16.65 -17.99
N ALA A 322 -10.39 16.69 -17.10
CA ALA A 322 -11.57 17.53 -17.24
C ALA A 322 -11.27 19.02 -17.01
N GLY A 323 -12.07 19.90 -17.65
CA GLY A 323 -11.90 21.34 -17.48
C GLY A 323 -12.25 21.84 -16.07
N LEU A 324 -11.73 23.00 -15.69
CA LEU A 324 -11.95 23.61 -14.37
C LEU A 324 -13.44 23.77 -14.01
N ALA A 325 -14.30 24.05 -15.00
CA ALA A 325 -15.74 24.21 -14.78
C ALA A 325 -16.43 22.90 -14.35
N GLU A 326 -15.85 21.75 -14.63
CA GLU A 326 -16.40 20.44 -14.24
C GLU A 326 -16.15 20.10 -12.77
N GLN A 327 -15.30 20.85 -12.07
CA GLN A 327 -15.08 20.77 -10.62
C GLN A 327 -14.75 19.36 -10.11
N GLY A 328 -13.85 18.66 -10.81
CA GLY A 328 -13.41 17.30 -10.46
C GLY A 328 -14.39 16.20 -10.88
N LEU A 329 -15.41 16.51 -11.69
CA LEU A 329 -16.24 15.52 -12.35
C LEU A 329 -15.73 15.26 -13.77
N GLY A 330 -15.48 14.00 -14.08
CA GLY A 330 -15.04 13.58 -15.42
C GLY A 330 -16.13 12.83 -16.19
N TRP A 331 -15.73 12.24 -17.30
CA TRP A 331 -16.54 11.35 -18.14
C TRP A 331 -17.91 11.93 -18.52
N LYS A 332 -17.95 13.23 -18.82
CA LYS A 332 -19.17 13.89 -19.26
C LYS A 332 -19.70 13.21 -20.52
N ASN A 333 -20.89 12.66 -20.42
CA ASN A 333 -21.51 11.88 -21.49
C ASN A 333 -22.43 12.77 -22.32
N LYS A 334 -22.31 12.69 -23.65
CA LYS A 334 -23.12 13.46 -24.62
C LYS A 334 -24.20 12.61 -25.30
N PHE A 335 -24.20 11.28 -25.03
CA PHE A 335 -25.20 10.38 -25.58
C PHE A 335 -26.55 10.58 -24.84
N GLY A 336 -27.62 10.77 -25.57
CA GLY A 336 -28.96 10.95 -25.01
C GLY A 336 -28.98 12.01 -23.91
N LYS A 337 -29.42 11.63 -22.72
CA LYS A 337 -29.43 12.51 -21.52
C LYS A 337 -28.10 12.57 -20.79
N GLY A 338 -27.17 11.68 -21.14
CA GLY A 338 -25.88 11.60 -20.51
C GLY A 338 -25.83 10.83 -19.18
N ASN A 339 -26.99 10.42 -18.67
CA ASN A 339 -27.14 9.66 -17.42
C ASN A 339 -28.34 8.71 -17.50
N ALA A 340 -28.73 8.10 -16.40
CA ALA A 340 -29.81 7.11 -16.33
C ALA A 340 -29.63 5.98 -17.38
N GLY A 341 -30.63 5.66 -18.17
CA GLY A 341 -30.56 4.66 -19.23
C GLY A 341 -29.54 4.93 -20.33
N ASP A 342 -29.06 6.17 -20.44
CA ASP A 342 -28.04 6.56 -21.42
C ASP A 342 -26.60 6.52 -20.84
N THR A 343 -26.42 5.98 -19.64
CA THR A 343 -25.10 5.92 -18.96
C THR A 343 -24.11 5.04 -19.73
N ILE A 344 -22.87 5.49 -19.81
CA ILE A 344 -21.73 4.75 -20.38
C ILE A 344 -20.67 4.63 -19.29
N THR A 345 -20.26 3.38 -18.96
CA THR A 345 -19.19 3.09 -17.99
C THR A 345 -18.25 2.04 -18.57
N SER A 346 -18.56 0.74 -18.43
CA SER A 346 -17.70 -0.37 -18.88
C SER A 346 -17.86 -0.71 -20.36
N GLY A 347 -18.92 -0.25 -20.99
CA GLY A 347 -19.27 -0.64 -22.35
C GLY A 347 -20.08 -1.93 -22.45
N LEU A 348 -20.14 -2.76 -21.40
CA LEU A 348 -21.10 -3.88 -21.30
C LEU A 348 -22.44 -3.35 -20.81
N GLU A 349 -23.56 -4.02 -21.15
CA GLU A 349 -24.90 -3.53 -20.86
C GLU A 349 -25.80 -4.64 -20.30
N GLY A 350 -26.50 -4.35 -19.20
CA GLY A 350 -27.50 -5.23 -18.62
C GLY A 350 -27.21 -5.65 -17.18
N ALA A 351 -28.14 -6.41 -16.57
CA ALA A 351 -28.02 -6.95 -15.22
C ALA A 351 -27.93 -8.47 -15.24
N TRP A 352 -27.40 -9.04 -14.16
CA TRP A 352 -27.21 -10.49 -14.00
C TRP A 352 -28.44 -11.20 -13.42
N THR A 353 -29.28 -10.46 -12.68
CA THR A 353 -30.40 -11.01 -11.92
C THR A 353 -31.69 -10.29 -12.19
N SER A 354 -32.82 -10.92 -11.87
CA SER A 354 -34.15 -10.32 -11.96
C SER A 354 -34.45 -9.35 -10.82
N THR A 355 -33.66 -9.36 -9.74
CA THR A 355 -33.80 -8.51 -8.54
C THR A 355 -32.52 -7.73 -8.25
N PRO A 356 -32.12 -6.76 -9.08
CA PRO A 356 -30.81 -6.11 -8.99
C PRO A 356 -30.56 -5.27 -7.74
N THR A 357 -31.58 -5.05 -6.92
CA THR A 357 -31.51 -4.30 -5.65
C THR A 357 -31.86 -5.15 -4.43
N GLU A 358 -31.86 -6.49 -4.57
CA GLU A 358 -32.15 -7.42 -3.49
C GLU A 358 -31.12 -8.55 -3.45
N TRP A 359 -30.69 -8.92 -2.25
CA TRP A 359 -29.85 -10.11 -2.07
C TRP A 359 -30.62 -11.38 -2.42
N SER A 360 -30.07 -12.18 -3.30
CA SER A 360 -30.67 -13.45 -3.74
C SER A 360 -29.62 -14.41 -4.28
N ASN A 361 -29.98 -15.67 -4.53
CA ASN A 361 -29.16 -16.62 -5.28
C ASN A 361 -29.35 -16.51 -6.81
N GLY A 362 -29.99 -15.43 -7.26
CA GLY A 362 -30.35 -15.20 -8.67
C GLY A 362 -29.19 -15.27 -9.66
N TYR A 363 -28.00 -14.84 -9.24
CA TYR A 363 -26.79 -14.92 -10.06
C TYR A 363 -26.47 -16.39 -10.45
N PHE A 364 -26.37 -17.29 -9.47
CA PHE A 364 -26.08 -18.70 -9.76
C PHE A 364 -27.27 -19.41 -10.40
N ASN A 365 -28.51 -19.06 -10.05
CA ASN A 365 -29.69 -19.59 -10.70
C ASN A 365 -29.64 -19.32 -12.22
N ASN A 366 -29.29 -18.11 -12.62
CA ASN A 366 -29.15 -17.76 -14.03
C ASN A 366 -27.90 -18.40 -14.67
N LEU A 367 -26.74 -18.36 -13.99
CA LEU A 367 -25.49 -18.93 -14.52
C LEU A 367 -25.64 -20.42 -14.88
N PHE A 368 -26.33 -21.19 -14.05
CA PHE A 368 -26.52 -22.64 -14.26
C PHE A 368 -27.84 -22.99 -14.96
N GLY A 369 -28.85 -22.12 -14.85
CA GLY A 369 -30.19 -22.37 -15.37
C GLY A 369 -30.33 -22.15 -16.89
N TYR A 370 -29.40 -21.42 -17.50
CA TYR A 370 -29.44 -21.11 -18.92
C TYR A 370 -28.19 -21.62 -19.67
N GLU A 371 -28.38 -21.87 -20.97
CA GLU A 371 -27.29 -22.00 -21.93
C GLU A 371 -26.94 -20.62 -22.49
N TRP A 372 -25.65 -20.30 -22.51
CA TRP A 372 -25.14 -18.96 -22.84
C TRP A 372 -24.55 -18.92 -24.25
N GLU A 373 -24.81 -17.84 -25.00
CA GLU A 373 -24.18 -17.55 -26.28
C GLU A 373 -23.60 -16.13 -26.30
N LEU A 374 -22.59 -15.97 -27.13
CA LEU A 374 -21.86 -14.69 -27.25
C LEU A 374 -22.70 -13.69 -28.02
N THR A 375 -22.77 -12.47 -27.50
CA THR A 375 -23.45 -11.32 -28.14
C THR A 375 -22.63 -10.03 -27.94
N LYS A 376 -23.15 -8.91 -28.42
CA LYS A 376 -22.55 -7.62 -28.23
C LYS A 376 -23.52 -6.66 -27.56
N SER A 377 -22.98 -5.83 -26.66
CA SER A 377 -23.71 -4.71 -26.07
C SER A 377 -23.98 -3.61 -27.12
N PRO A 378 -24.85 -2.62 -26.83
CA PRO A 378 -25.03 -1.44 -27.68
C PRO A 378 -23.74 -0.65 -27.92
N ALA A 379 -22.80 -0.69 -26.98
CA ALA A 379 -21.47 -0.08 -27.11
C ALA A 379 -20.50 -0.89 -27.99
N GLY A 380 -20.86 -2.14 -28.35
CA GLY A 380 -20.06 -3.05 -29.14
C GLY A 380 -19.16 -3.99 -28.36
N ALA A 381 -19.19 -3.95 -27.00
CA ALA A 381 -18.44 -4.86 -26.15
C ALA A 381 -19.03 -6.27 -26.17
N GLN A 382 -18.19 -7.28 -26.01
CA GLN A 382 -18.59 -8.68 -26.02
C GLN A 382 -19.14 -9.08 -24.66
N GLN A 383 -20.33 -9.70 -24.67
CA GLN A 383 -21.01 -10.22 -23.47
C GLN A 383 -21.81 -11.48 -23.85
N TRP A 384 -22.41 -12.12 -22.86
CA TRP A 384 -23.15 -13.36 -23.03
C TRP A 384 -24.63 -13.16 -22.73
N THR A 385 -25.49 -13.77 -23.53
CA THR A 385 -26.96 -13.76 -23.37
C THR A 385 -27.49 -15.18 -23.33
N PRO A 386 -28.60 -15.46 -22.62
CA PRO A 386 -29.25 -16.78 -22.67
C PRO A 386 -29.76 -17.10 -24.09
N LYS A 387 -29.66 -18.37 -24.46
CA LYS A 387 -30.28 -18.89 -25.71
C LYS A 387 -31.79 -19.04 -25.61
N GLU A 388 -32.28 -19.27 -24.41
CA GLU A 388 -33.68 -19.57 -24.13
C GLU A 388 -34.56 -18.32 -24.25
N GLU A 389 -35.61 -18.39 -25.08
CA GLU A 389 -36.62 -17.34 -25.20
C GLU A 389 -37.32 -16.99 -23.86
N SER A 390 -37.42 -17.99 -22.94
CA SER A 390 -38.03 -17.81 -21.61
C SER A 390 -37.24 -16.85 -20.73
N ALA A 391 -35.97 -16.56 -21.06
CA ALA A 391 -35.15 -15.60 -20.30
C ALA A 391 -35.48 -14.14 -20.68
N LYS A 392 -36.12 -13.92 -21.83
CA LYS A 392 -36.50 -12.58 -22.27
C LYS A 392 -37.56 -12.01 -21.34
N GLY A 393 -37.38 -10.73 -20.97
CA GLY A 393 -38.32 -10.03 -20.13
C GLY A 393 -38.27 -10.37 -18.62
N THR A 394 -37.29 -11.14 -18.19
CA THR A 394 -37.15 -11.52 -16.76
C THR A 394 -36.44 -10.49 -15.89
N VAL A 395 -35.69 -9.57 -16.50
CA VAL A 395 -34.95 -8.50 -15.79
C VAL A 395 -35.66 -7.15 -16.04
N PRO A 396 -36.05 -6.39 -15.02
CA PRO A 396 -36.66 -5.09 -15.20
C PRO A 396 -35.66 -4.10 -15.81
N ASP A 397 -36.17 -3.08 -16.55
CA ASP A 397 -35.35 -1.96 -16.94
C ASP A 397 -35.07 -1.04 -15.75
N ALA A 398 -33.88 -0.44 -15.70
CA ALA A 398 -33.45 0.35 -14.56
C ALA A 398 -34.21 1.69 -14.40
N HIS A 399 -34.76 2.23 -15.50
CA HIS A 399 -35.36 3.56 -15.53
C HIS A 399 -36.72 3.62 -16.23
N ASP A 400 -37.17 2.56 -16.88
CA ASP A 400 -38.44 2.48 -17.60
C ASP A 400 -39.22 1.22 -17.17
N PRO A 401 -40.21 1.35 -16.28
CA PRO A 401 -40.96 0.18 -15.76
C PRO A 401 -41.80 -0.53 -16.84
N SER A 402 -41.94 0.05 -18.03
CA SER A 402 -42.62 -0.60 -19.15
C SER A 402 -41.74 -1.57 -19.95
N LYS A 403 -40.42 -1.58 -19.67
CA LYS A 403 -39.44 -2.37 -20.38
C LYS A 403 -38.84 -3.46 -19.49
N SER A 404 -38.40 -4.52 -20.10
CA SER A 404 -37.67 -5.62 -19.48
C SER A 404 -36.70 -6.27 -20.47
N HIS A 405 -35.69 -6.94 -19.91
CA HIS A 405 -34.56 -7.49 -20.65
C HIS A 405 -34.33 -8.95 -20.28
N ALA A 406 -33.46 -9.62 -21.02
CA ALA A 406 -32.84 -10.87 -20.58
C ALA A 406 -31.69 -10.57 -19.61
N PRO A 407 -31.34 -11.49 -18.71
CA PRO A 407 -30.11 -11.39 -17.94
C PRO A 407 -28.89 -11.49 -18.87
N MET A 408 -27.74 -10.97 -18.41
CA MET A 408 -26.50 -11.12 -19.15
C MET A 408 -25.39 -11.64 -18.24
N MET A 409 -24.32 -12.16 -18.87
CA MET A 409 -23.08 -12.55 -18.19
C MET A 409 -21.85 -11.96 -18.90
N PHE A 410 -20.81 -11.71 -18.15
CA PHE A 410 -19.48 -11.39 -18.69
C PHE A 410 -18.73 -12.69 -19.06
N THR A 411 -17.67 -12.58 -19.83
CA THR A 411 -16.76 -13.72 -20.04
C THR A 411 -16.16 -14.20 -18.73
N THR A 412 -15.91 -13.29 -17.80
CA THR A 412 -15.43 -13.56 -16.45
C THR A 412 -16.46 -14.28 -15.57
N ASP A 413 -17.77 -14.09 -15.80
CA ASP A 413 -18.83 -14.84 -15.12
C ASP A 413 -18.91 -16.29 -15.65
N ILE A 414 -18.86 -16.45 -16.98
CA ILE A 414 -18.85 -17.77 -17.60
C ILE A 414 -17.63 -18.58 -17.15
N ALA A 415 -16.50 -17.92 -16.87
CA ALA A 415 -15.33 -18.54 -16.28
C ALA A 415 -15.61 -19.25 -14.96
N LEU A 416 -16.51 -18.71 -14.12
CA LEU A 416 -16.91 -19.32 -12.83
C LEU A 416 -17.71 -20.61 -13.00
N LYS A 417 -18.33 -20.85 -14.17
CA LYS A 417 -19.00 -22.11 -14.53
C LYS A 417 -18.02 -23.09 -15.16
N MET A 418 -17.11 -22.60 -16.00
CA MET A 418 -16.30 -23.45 -16.90
C MET A 418 -14.96 -23.90 -16.31
N ASP A 419 -14.31 -23.09 -15.47
CA ASP A 419 -13.07 -23.49 -14.79
C ASP A 419 -13.34 -24.62 -13.80
N PRO A 420 -12.60 -25.75 -13.81
CA PRO A 420 -12.88 -26.90 -12.97
C PRO A 420 -12.88 -26.64 -11.46
N ALA A 421 -12.02 -25.70 -10.98
CA ALA A 421 -11.95 -25.35 -9.56
C ALA A 421 -13.09 -24.39 -9.19
N TYR A 422 -13.25 -23.30 -9.95
CA TYR A 422 -14.34 -22.35 -9.73
C TYR A 422 -15.72 -22.99 -9.93
N GLY A 423 -15.89 -23.84 -10.93
CA GLY A 423 -17.16 -24.53 -11.19
C GLY A 423 -17.65 -25.40 -10.05
N LYS A 424 -16.73 -26.07 -9.34
CA LYS A 424 -17.08 -26.84 -8.13
C LYS A 424 -17.58 -25.92 -6.99
N ILE A 425 -16.91 -24.79 -6.80
CA ILE A 425 -17.29 -23.82 -5.77
C ILE A 425 -18.62 -23.17 -6.13
N SER A 426 -18.76 -22.72 -7.38
CA SER A 426 -19.99 -22.09 -7.88
C SER A 426 -21.20 -23.03 -7.78
N LYS A 427 -21.03 -24.31 -8.15
CA LYS A 427 -22.08 -25.31 -8.02
C LYS A 427 -22.48 -25.54 -6.55
N ARG A 428 -21.51 -25.64 -5.65
CA ARG A 428 -21.77 -25.76 -4.21
C ARG A 428 -22.57 -24.55 -3.69
N PHE A 429 -22.19 -23.33 -4.11
CA PHE A 429 -22.90 -22.12 -3.71
C PHE A 429 -24.30 -22.01 -4.32
N HIS A 430 -24.47 -22.48 -5.56
CA HIS A 430 -25.79 -22.61 -6.18
C HIS A 430 -26.72 -23.53 -5.37
N GLU A 431 -26.19 -24.68 -4.96
CA GLU A 431 -26.95 -25.71 -4.19
C GLU A 431 -27.10 -25.32 -2.71
N ASN A 432 -26.27 -24.41 -2.17
CA ASN A 432 -26.25 -24.02 -0.76
C ASN A 432 -26.19 -22.51 -0.57
N PRO A 433 -27.30 -21.78 -0.75
CA PRO A 433 -27.33 -20.31 -0.66
C PRO A 433 -26.79 -19.72 0.65
N ASP A 434 -27.00 -20.41 1.77
CA ASP A 434 -26.49 -19.97 3.08
C ASP A 434 -24.95 -20.04 3.15
N GLN A 435 -24.33 -21.03 2.52
CA GLN A 435 -22.87 -21.10 2.42
C GLN A 435 -22.33 -19.97 1.53
N PHE A 436 -23.03 -19.65 0.44
CA PHE A 436 -22.68 -18.51 -0.41
C PHE A 436 -22.76 -17.20 0.36
N ALA A 437 -23.86 -16.95 1.07
CA ALA A 437 -24.03 -15.75 1.88
C ALA A 437 -22.92 -15.61 2.93
N ALA A 438 -22.60 -16.70 3.64
CA ALA A 438 -21.55 -16.71 4.65
C ALA A 438 -20.15 -16.48 4.06
N ALA A 439 -19.86 -17.08 2.89
CA ALA A 439 -18.60 -16.91 2.19
C ALA A 439 -18.44 -15.46 1.67
N PHE A 440 -19.49 -14.90 1.05
CA PHE A 440 -19.48 -13.52 0.57
C PHE A 440 -19.32 -12.52 1.71
N ALA A 441 -20.02 -12.69 2.83
CA ALA A 441 -19.88 -11.80 3.99
C ALA A 441 -18.44 -11.75 4.52
N LYS A 442 -17.77 -12.91 4.65
CA LYS A 442 -16.38 -13.00 5.08
C LYS A 442 -15.40 -12.43 4.05
N ALA A 443 -15.60 -12.77 2.78
CA ALA A 443 -14.74 -12.30 1.69
C ALA A 443 -14.85 -10.77 1.50
N TRP A 444 -16.06 -10.21 1.60
CA TRP A 444 -16.28 -8.76 1.59
C TRP A 444 -15.59 -8.06 2.77
N TYR A 445 -15.72 -8.64 3.98
CA TYR A 445 -15.00 -8.11 5.15
C TYR A 445 -13.49 -8.15 4.96
N LYS A 446 -12.93 -9.26 4.47
CA LYS A 446 -11.52 -9.37 4.17
C LYS A 446 -11.10 -8.37 3.10
N LEU A 447 -11.83 -8.25 1.98
CA LEU A 447 -11.56 -7.29 0.91
C LEU A 447 -11.40 -5.87 1.46
N THR A 448 -12.28 -5.44 2.33
CA THR A 448 -12.37 -4.05 2.81
C THR A 448 -11.56 -3.77 4.08
N HIS A 449 -10.96 -4.79 4.73
CA HIS A 449 -10.27 -4.62 6.03
C HIS A 449 -8.86 -5.22 6.09
N ARG A 450 -8.40 -5.97 5.07
CA ARG A 450 -7.08 -6.65 5.10
C ARG A 450 -5.89 -5.68 5.16
N ASP A 451 -6.08 -4.43 4.75
CA ASP A 451 -5.10 -3.35 4.75
C ASP A 451 -5.10 -2.51 6.04
N MET A 452 -5.94 -2.87 7.03
CA MET A 452 -6.01 -2.15 8.31
C MET A 452 -5.05 -2.68 9.38
N GLY A 453 -4.48 -3.85 9.18
CA GLY A 453 -3.64 -4.53 10.18
C GLY A 453 -4.44 -5.25 11.27
N PRO A 454 -3.89 -5.35 12.50
CA PRO A 454 -4.50 -6.11 13.58
C PRO A 454 -5.77 -5.44 14.13
N VAL A 455 -6.64 -6.26 14.74
CA VAL A 455 -7.92 -5.79 15.33
C VAL A 455 -7.73 -4.71 16.40
N SER A 456 -6.55 -4.61 17.00
CA SER A 456 -6.23 -3.54 17.95
C SER A 456 -6.33 -2.13 17.35
N LYS A 457 -6.19 -1.98 16.04
CA LYS A 457 -6.40 -0.72 15.30
C LYS A 457 -7.86 -0.46 14.93
N CYS A 458 -8.71 -1.46 15.02
CA CYS A 458 -10.09 -1.40 14.57
C CYS A 458 -10.98 -0.70 15.58
N LEU A 459 -11.79 0.26 15.13
CA LEU A 459 -12.65 1.10 15.96
C LEU A 459 -14.13 0.90 15.63
N GLY A 460 -14.97 1.10 16.63
CA GLY A 460 -16.43 1.09 16.50
C GLY A 460 -17.10 -0.15 17.07
N PRO A 461 -18.44 -0.11 17.18
CA PRO A 461 -19.24 -1.16 17.84
C PRO A 461 -19.46 -2.41 16.97
N GLU A 462 -19.21 -2.34 15.66
CA GLU A 462 -19.45 -3.43 14.72
C GLU A 462 -18.16 -4.18 14.33
N VAL A 463 -17.07 -3.96 15.07
CA VAL A 463 -15.79 -4.66 14.84
C VAL A 463 -15.98 -6.16 15.03
N ALA A 464 -15.67 -6.93 13.98
CA ALA A 464 -15.73 -8.38 14.02
C ALA A 464 -14.61 -8.98 14.90
N LYS A 465 -14.78 -10.23 15.34
CA LYS A 465 -13.70 -10.98 15.99
C LYS A 465 -12.51 -11.09 15.06
N ALA A 466 -11.30 -11.07 15.65
CA ALA A 466 -10.05 -11.20 14.90
C ALA A 466 -10.09 -12.43 13.97
N GLN A 467 -9.75 -12.19 12.71
CA GLN A 467 -9.59 -13.24 11.71
C GLN A 467 -8.11 -13.65 11.66
N LEU A 468 -7.83 -14.88 11.25
CA LEU A 468 -6.48 -15.42 11.25
C LEU A 468 -5.51 -14.60 10.38
N TRP A 469 -5.98 -14.06 9.25
CA TRP A 469 -5.22 -13.21 8.34
C TRP A 469 -4.90 -11.80 8.91
N GLN A 470 -5.46 -11.43 10.09
CA GLN A 470 -5.15 -10.19 10.81
C GLN A 470 -4.02 -10.37 11.83
N ASP A 471 -3.28 -11.47 11.76
CA ASP A 471 -2.13 -11.78 12.60
C ASP A 471 -2.43 -11.64 14.11
N PRO A 472 -3.48 -12.31 14.65
CA PRO A 472 -3.91 -12.11 16.02
C PRO A 472 -2.83 -12.49 17.03
N VAL A 473 -2.76 -11.74 18.12
CA VAL A 473 -1.91 -12.00 19.28
C VAL A 473 -2.76 -12.15 20.54
N PRO A 474 -2.30 -12.88 21.57
CA PRO A 474 -2.99 -12.90 22.86
C PRO A 474 -3.06 -11.50 23.47
N THR A 475 -4.10 -11.24 24.25
CA THR A 475 -4.16 -10.05 25.10
C THR A 475 -3.24 -10.21 26.30
N VAL A 476 -2.70 -9.11 26.80
CA VAL A 476 -1.96 -9.10 28.08
C VAL A 476 -2.93 -9.47 29.21
N ASP A 477 -2.64 -10.55 29.95
CA ASP A 477 -3.44 -11.10 31.04
C ASP A 477 -2.69 -11.15 32.39
N HIS A 478 -1.55 -10.46 32.47
CA HIS A 478 -0.65 -10.45 33.61
C HIS A 478 -0.13 -9.05 33.92
N GLN A 479 0.51 -8.89 35.08
CA GLN A 479 1.20 -7.66 35.43
C GLN A 479 2.46 -7.51 34.56
N LEU A 480 2.64 -6.32 33.98
CA LEU A 480 3.83 -5.99 33.20
C LEU A 480 5.06 -5.78 34.11
N ILE A 481 6.24 -5.99 33.51
CA ILE A 481 7.53 -5.67 34.12
C ILE A 481 7.71 -4.18 34.31
N ASP A 482 8.40 -3.77 35.37
CA ASP A 482 8.75 -2.38 35.66
C ASP A 482 10.22 -2.06 35.30
N GLU A 483 10.65 -0.82 35.58
CA GLU A 483 11.99 -0.34 35.25
C GLU A 483 13.11 -1.14 35.93
N GLN A 484 12.88 -1.66 37.14
CA GLN A 484 13.85 -2.49 37.86
C GLN A 484 14.00 -3.86 37.19
N ASP A 485 12.89 -4.46 36.80
CA ASP A 485 12.88 -5.71 36.04
C ASP A 485 13.57 -5.55 34.67
N VAL A 486 13.29 -4.44 33.97
CA VAL A 486 13.94 -4.11 32.68
C VAL A 486 15.45 -4.03 32.84
N ALA A 487 15.94 -3.35 33.90
CA ALA A 487 17.37 -3.25 34.15
C ALA A 487 18.01 -4.61 34.49
N ALA A 488 17.35 -5.44 35.31
CA ALA A 488 17.79 -6.77 35.67
C ALA A 488 17.84 -7.69 34.44
N LEU A 489 16.78 -7.71 33.63
CA LEU A 489 16.72 -8.54 32.41
C LEU A 489 17.75 -8.12 31.37
N LYS A 490 18.00 -6.80 31.18
CA LYS A 490 19.10 -6.33 30.32
C LYS A 490 20.46 -6.87 30.77
N ALA A 491 20.74 -6.85 32.07
CA ALA A 491 21.98 -7.35 32.61
C ALA A 491 22.11 -8.87 32.40
N GLU A 492 21.04 -9.62 32.61
CA GLU A 492 21.01 -11.08 32.42
C GLU A 492 21.21 -11.46 30.93
N ILE A 493 20.52 -10.75 29.99
CA ILE A 493 20.69 -10.97 28.55
C ILE A 493 22.14 -10.71 28.12
N LEU A 494 22.77 -9.63 28.60
CA LEU A 494 24.17 -9.33 28.29
C LEU A 494 25.15 -10.34 28.90
N ALA A 495 24.79 -11.02 30.00
CA ALA A 495 25.58 -12.09 30.63
C ALA A 495 25.39 -13.47 29.96
N ALA A 496 24.41 -13.63 29.06
CA ALA A 496 24.02 -14.91 28.46
C ALA A 496 24.96 -15.39 27.34
N ASP A 497 26.16 -14.83 27.18
CA ASP A 497 27.11 -15.15 26.12
C ASP A 497 26.47 -15.01 24.71
N LEU A 498 25.84 -13.90 24.48
CA LEU A 498 25.29 -13.46 23.20
C LEU A 498 26.01 -12.19 22.73
N SER A 499 26.48 -12.18 21.49
CA SER A 499 27.19 -11.03 20.95
C SER A 499 26.21 -9.88 20.58
N ILE A 500 26.73 -8.63 20.55
CA ILE A 500 25.98 -7.45 20.08
C ILE A 500 25.36 -7.68 18.70
N PRO A 501 26.10 -8.14 17.66
CA PRO A 501 25.50 -8.43 16.37
C PRO A 501 24.35 -9.43 16.42
N GLN A 502 24.44 -10.48 17.24
CA GLN A 502 23.37 -11.49 17.37
C GLN A 502 22.09 -10.89 17.96
N LEU A 503 22.19 -10.13 19.04
CA LEU A 503 21.06 -9.50 19.71
C LEU A 503 20.40 -8.44 18.81
N VAL A 504 21.20 -7.57 18.20
CA VAL A 504 20.72 -6.52 17.30
C VAL A 504 20.05 -7.13 16.06
N SER A 505 20.70 -8.12 15.42
CA SER A 505 20.14 -8.78 14.24
C SER A 505 18.82 -9.52 14.54
N THR A 506 18.71 -10.16 15.72
CA THR A 506 17.49 -10.88 16.12
C THR A 506 16.33 -9.90 16.37
N ALA A 507 16.57 -8.80 17.08
CA ALA A 507 15.57 -7.77 17.32
C ALA A 507 15.13 -7.11 16.00
N TRP A 508 16.08 -6.77 15.14
CA TRP A 508 15.79 -6.23 13.81
C TRP A 508 14.98 -7.20 12.97
N ALA A 509 15.38 -8.47 12.89
CA ALA A 509 14.67 -9.51 12.14
C ALA A 509 13.22 -9.71 12.61
N SER A 510 12.97 -9.53 13.90
CA SER A 510 11.62 -9.58 14.47
C SER A 510 10.80 -8.35 14.07
N ALA A 511 11.32 -7.14 14.32
CA ALA A 511 10.59 -5.88 14.17
C ALA A 511 10.46 -5.42 12.71
N SER A 512 11.50 -5.60 11.91
CA SER A 512 11.57 -5.06 10.55
C SER A 512 10.67 -5.78 9.53
N THR A 513 9.93 -6.81 9.92
CA THR A 513 8.86 -7.39 9.10
C THR A 513 7.66 -6.46 8.94
N PHE A 514 7.57 -5.44 9.78
CA PHE A 514 6.46 -4.48 9.74
C PHE A 514 6.35 -3.78 8.38
N ARG A 515 5.12 -3.56 7.97
CA ARG A 515 4.76 -2.78 6.78
C ARG A 515 3.75 -1.69 7.18
N GLY A 516 4.16 -0.43 7.06
CA GLY A 516 3.28 0.73 7.32
C GLY A 516 2.10 0.81 6.37
N SER A 517 2.22 0.21 5.17
CA SER A 517 1.19 0.19 4.14
C SER A 517 -0.09 -0.55 4.54
N ASP A 518 0.03 -1.65 5.28
CA ASP A 518 -1.10 -2.46 5.76
C ASP A 518 -1.03 -2.80 7.25
N SER A 519 -0.04 -2.23 7.95
CA SER A 519 0.17 -2.40 9.40
C SER A 519 0.34 -3.85 9.85
N ARG A 520 0.89 -4.71 8.98
CA ARG A 520 1.20 -6.12 9.27
C ARG A 520 2.67 -6.33 9.61
N GLY A 521 2.97 -7.40 10.30
CA GLY A 521 4.32 -7.72 10.76
C GLY A 521 4.68 -7.03 12.07
N GLY A 522 5.97 -6.94 12.37
CA GLY A 522 6.49 -6.36 13.61
C GLY A 522 6.90 -7.39 14.66
N ALA A 523 7.39 -6.90 15.79
CA ALA A 523 7.96 -7.74 16.85
C ALA A 523 6.90 -8.44 17.71
N ASN A 524 5.69 -7.90 17.79
CA ASN A 524 4.61 -8.45 18.61
C ASN A 524 4.19 -9.84 18.13
N GLY A 525 4.04 -10.77 19.05
CA GLY A 525 3.76 -12.17 18.75
C GLY A 525 5.00 -13.05 18.70
N ALA A 526 6.23 -12.51 18.72
CA ALA A 526 7.48 -13.27 18.59
C ALA A 526 7.43 -14.31 17.45
N ARG A 527 6.82 -13.96 16.31
CA ARG A 527 6.64 -14.90 15.19
C ARG A 527 7.93 -15.33 14.53
N ILE A 528 9.03 -14.64 14.84
CA ILE A 528 10.38 -15.04 14.42
C ILE A 528 10.76 -16.47 14.85
N ARG A 529 10.14 -17.03 15.91
CA ARG A 529 10.32 -18.41 16.35
C ARG A 529 9.35 -19.41 15.69
N LEU A 530 8.38 -18.92 14.92
CA LEU A 530 7.32 -19.71 14.29
C LEU A 530 7.51 -19.82 12.77
N ALA A 531 6.95 -20.87 12.17
CA ALA A 531 6.84 -20.93 10.73
C ALA A 531 5.84 -19.85 10.23
N PRO A 532 6.14 -19.18 9.09
CA PRO A 532 7.28 -19.40 8.20
C PRO A 532 8.53 -18.59 8.58
N GLN A 533 8.44 -17.58 9.46
CA GLN A 533 9.48 -16.57 9.69
C GLN A 533 10.79 -17.15 10.24
N LYS A 534 10.72 -18.20 11.06
CA LYS A 534 11.92 -18.85 11.63
C LYS A 534 12.86 -19.44 10.58
N ASP A 535 12.31 -19.80 9.41
CA ASP A 535 13.03 -20.48 8.34
C ASP A 535 13.50 -19.52 7.23
N TRP A 536 13.20 -18.22 7.32
CA TRP A 536 13.62 -17.22 6.33
C TRP A 536 15.13 -17.03 6.32
N LYS A 537 15.74 -17.13 5.15
CA LYS A 537 17.20 -17.00 4.99
C LYS A 537 17.73 -15.65 5.50
N VAL A 538 16.97 -14.57 5.30
CA VAL A 538 17.31 -13.22 5.77
C VAL A 538 17.45 -13.14 7.29
N ASN A 539 16.87 -14.05 8.04
CA ASN A 539 16.93 -14.09 9.51
C ASN A 539 18.08 -14.95 10.06
N ASN A 540 18.85 -15.59 9.20
CA ASN A 540 19.92 -16.49 9.59
C ASN A 540 19.45 -17.55 10.61
N PRO A 541 18.73 -18.62 10.18
CA PRO A 541 18.15 -19.61 11.08
C PRO A 541 19.15 -20.27 12.05
N GLU A 542 20.43 -20.44 11.65
CA GLU A 542 21.47 -20.96 12.51
C GLU A 542 21.81 -20.02 13.68
N ALA A 543 21.83 -18.73 13.44
CA ALA A 543 22.02 -17.73 14.48
C ALA A 543 20.80 -17.66 15.41
N LEU A 544 19.58 -17.70 14.87
CA LEU A 544 18.35 -17.74 15.66
C LEU A 544 18.30 -18.97 16.58
N ALA A 545 18.71 -20.12 16.09
CA ALA A 545 18.78 -21.36 16.89
C ALA A 545 19.74 -21.27 18.12
N LYS A 546 20.66 -20.31 18.12
CA LYS A 546 21.53 -20.02 19.27
C LYS A 546 20.92 -18.98 20.23
N VAL A 547 20.27 -17.97 19.68
CA VAL A 547 19.76 -16.81 20.45
C VAL A 547 18.43 -17.14 21.15
N LEU A 548 17.48 -17.69 20.40
CA LEU A 548 16.12 -17.88 20.92
C LEU A 548 16.04 -18.78 22.15
N PRO A 549 16.72 -19.94 22.21
CA PRO A 549 16.67 -20.80 23.40
C PRO A 549 17.22 -20.13 24.67
N LYS A 550 18.23 -19.26 24.54
CA LYS A 550 18.77 -18.50 25.68
C LYS A 550 17.76 -17.46 26.19
N LEU A 551 17.09 -16.76 25.30
CA LEU A 551 16.02 -15.80 25.67
C LEU A 551 14.80 -16.53 26.24
N GLU A 552 14.42 -17.69 25.72
CA GLU A 552 13.34 -18.54 26.27
C GLU A 552 13.69 -19.07 27.66
N GLN A 553 14.96 -19.40 27.93
CA GLN A 553 15.40 -19.76 29.25
C GLN A 553 15.27 -18.60 30.24
N ILE A 554 15.78 -17.41 29.90
CA ILE A 554 15.63 -16.19 30.71
C ILE A 554 14.14 -15.89 30.97
N GLN A 555 13.27 -15.98 29.94
CA GLN A 555 11.83 -15.86 30.10
C GLN A 555 11.27 -16.82 31.14
N SER A 556 11.62 -18.09 31.04
CA SER A 556 11.13 -19.14 31.93
C SER A 556 11.58 -18.93 33.37
N GLU A 557 12.86 -18.61 33.57
CA GLU A 557 13.44 -18.35 34.88
C GLU A 557 12.83 -17.13 35.55
N PHE A 558 12.74 -16.00 34.83
CA PHE A 558 12.10 -14.78 35.32
C PHE A 558 10.64 -15.02 35.68
N ASN A 559 9.86 -15.56 34.75
CA ASN A 559 8.41 -15.73 34.96
C ASN A 559 8.09 -16.72 36.10
N SER A 560 8.97 -17.71 36.34
CA SER A 560 8.83 -18.68 37.45
C SER A 560 9.19 -18.10 38.79
N ALA A 561 10.07 -17.10 38.83
CA ALA A 561 10.55 -16.48 40.06
C ALA A 561 9.61 -15.36 40.59
N GLN A 562 8.61 -14.95 39.84
CA GLN A 562 7.75 -13.80 40.17
C GLN A 562 6.52 -14.22 41.01
N PRO A 563 6.47 -13.92 42.31
CA PRO A 563 5.36 -14.35 43.19
C PRO A 563 4.03 -13.61 42.91
N GLY A 564 4.06 -12.48 42.25
CA GLY A 564 2.89 -11.60 41.97
C GLY A 564 2.20 -11.81 40.62
N GLY A 565 2.59 -12.83 39.86
CA GLY A 565 2.04 -13.04 38.50
C GLY A 565 2.54 -12.07 37.47
N LYS A 566 3.61 -11.32 37.74
CA LYS A 566 4.33 -10.48 36.79
C LYS A 566 5.02 -11.38 35.77
N LYS A 567 4.95 -11.02 34.47
CA LYS A 567 5.56 -11.81 33.39
C LYS A 567 6.18 -10.92 32.31
N VAL A 568 7.16 -11.48 31.64
CA VAL A 568 7.72 -10.93 30.38
C VAL A 568 7.46 -11.90 29.23
N SER A 569 7.08 -11.37 28.07
CA SER A 569 6.95 -12.15 26.84
C SER A 569 8.31 -12.36 26.17
N LEU A 570 8.42 -13.38 25.33
CA LEU A 570 9.61 -13.56 24.49
C LEU A 570 9.72 -12.40 23.45
N ALA A 571 8.60 -11.91 22.96
CA ALA A 571 8.56 -10.74 22.08
C ALA A 571 9.20 -9.51 22.73
N ASP A 572 8.89 -9.26 24.01
CA ASP A 572 9.53 -8.18 24.77
C ASP A 572 11.01 -8.45 25.02
N LEU A 573 11.42 -9.69 25.35
CA LEU A 573 12.83 -10.03 25.57
C LEU A 573 13.68 -9.90 24.31
N ILE A 574 13.14 -10.25 23.14
CA ILE A 574 13.84 -10.07 21.86
C ILE A 574 14.14 -8.57 21.62
N VAL A 575 13.15 -7.70 21.80
CA VAL A 575 13.33 -6.26 21.64
C VAL A 575 14.26 -5.69 22.72
N LEU A 576 14.08 -6.11 23.96
CA LEU A 576 14.90 -5.68 25.09
C LEU A 576 16.37 -6.08 24.90
N GLY A 577 16.64 -7.28 24.36
CA GLY A 577 17.98 -7.73 24.01
C GLY A 577 18.65 -6.84 22.96
N GLY A 578 17.89 -6.42 21.94
CA GLY A 578 18.36 -5.44 20.97
C GLY A 578 18.67 -4.09 21.61
N CYS A 579 17.80 -3.59 22.50
CA CYS A 579 18.01 -2.34 23.23
C CYS A 579 19.27 -2.40 24.13
N ALA A 580 19.45 -3.50 24.88
CA ALA A 580 20.63 -3.69 25.73
C ALA A 580 21.93 -3.74 24.91
N ALA A 581 21.91 -4.42 23.75
CA ALA A 581 23.06 -4.49 22.86
C ALA A 581 23.42 -3.13 22.24
N VAL A 582 22.42 -2.30 21.88
CA VAL A 582 22.64 -0.93 21.37
C VAL A 582 23.23 -0.03 22.46
N GLU A 583 22.75 -0.12 23.70
CA GLU A 583 23.33 0.61 24.85
C GLU A 583 24.78 0.23 25.12
N GLU A 584 25.09 -1.08 25.11
CA GLU A 584 26.46 -1.55 25.31
C GLU A 584 27.38 -1.15 24.15
N ALA A 585 26.89 -1.16 22.90
CA ALA A 585 27.65 -0.69 21.74
C ALA A 585 27.92 0.82 21.79
N ALA A 586 26.97 1.62 22.23
CA ALA A 586 27.14 3.06 22.44
C ALA A 586 28.15 3.34 23.57
N LYS A 587 28.08 2.58 24.65
CA LYS A 587 29.03 2.67 25.75
C LYS A 587 30.47 2.37 25.31
N LYS A 588 30.66 1.36 24.44
CA LYS A 588 31.98 1.07 23.82
C LYS A 588 32.49 2.23 22.97
N ALA A 589 31.60 3.01 22.37
CA ALA A 589 31.93 4.24 21.62
C ALA A 589 32.17 5.44 22.54
N GLY A 590 32.05 5.30 23.86
CA GLY A 590 32.21 6.40 24.83
C GLY A 590 30.94 7.22 25.10
N HIS A 591 29.77 6.75 24.64
CA HIS A 591 28.48 7.42 24.81
C HIS A 591 27.59 6.66 25.80
N THR A 592 26.99 7.39 26.73
CA THR A 592 25.97 6.83 27.63
C THR A 592 24.59 7.21 27.12
N VAL A 593 23.82 6.20 26.73
CA VAL A 593 22.44 6.36 26.23
C VAL A 593 21.55 5.34 26.88
N GLN A 594 20.28 5.68 27.02
CA GLN A 594 19.21 4.75 27.38
C GLN A 594 18.29 4.59 26.16
N VAL A 595 18.12 3.34 25.68
CA VAL A 595 17.20 3.03 24.60
C VAL A 595 15.80 2.89 25.20
N PRO A 596 14.82 3.70 24.81
CA PRO A 596 13.45 3.60 25.32
C PRO A 596 12.84 2.22 25.01
N PHE A 597 12.22 1.64 26.02
CA PHE A 597 11.56 0.33 25.94
C PHE A 597 10.18 0.41 26.60
N ALA A 598 9.16 -0.11 25.93
CA ALA A 598 7.80 -0.25 26.45
C ALA A 598 7.41 -1.73 26.49
N PRO A 599 7.17 -2.33 27.68
CA PRO A 599 6.70 -3.71 27.81
C PRO A 599 5.25 -3.86 27.34
N GLY A 600 4.79 -5.09 27.13
CA GLY A 600 3.39 -5.39 26.83
C GLY A 600 3.16 -6.09 25.50
N ARG A 601 4.22 -6.49 24.77
CA ARG A 601 4.09 -7.46 23.68
C ARG A 601 3.70 -8.80 24.24
N THR A 602 3.05 -9.63 23.41
CA THR A 602 2.63 -10.99 23.79
C THR A 602 3.15 -12.00 22.76
N ASP A 603 3.13 -13.28 23.12
CA ASP A 603 3.66 -14.35 22.28
C ASP A 603 2.54 -15.09 21.55
N ALA A 604 2.50 -15.00 20.24
CA ALA A 604 1.56 -15.74 19.41
C ALA A 604 1.91 -17.24 19.39
N SER A 605 0.91 -18.09 19.17
CA SER A 605 1.11 -19.50 18.88
C SER A 605 1.12 -19.76 17.36
N GLN A 606 1.61 -20.96 16.97
CA GLN A 606 1.54 -21.37 15.55
C GLN A 606 0.09 -21.41 15.03
N LYS A 607 -0.88 -21.76 15.88
CA LYS A 607 -2.31 -21.75 15.52
C LYS A 607 -2.86 -20.36 15.25
N MET A 608 -2.22 -19.32 15.76
CA MET A 608 -2.56 -17.91 15.56
C MET A 608 -1.81 -17.30 14.38
N THR A 609 -1.06 -18.10 13.62
CA THR A 609 -0.25 -17.64 12.50
C THR A 609 -0.73 -18.33 11.22
N ASP A 610 -1.33 -17.57 10.31
CA ASP A 610 -1.63 -18.01 8.96
C ASP A 610 -0.34 -18.07 8.15
N VAL A 611 0.24 -19.26 8.03
CA VAL A 611 1.56 -19.48 7.42
C VAL A 611 1.61 -18.92 5.99
N ALA A 612 0.59 -19.19 5.18
CA ALA A 612 0.54 -18.75 3.79
C ALA A 612 0.39 -17.21 3.69
N SER A 613 -0.52 -16.64 4.50
CA SER A 613 -0.73 -15.19 4.55
C SER A 613 0.50 -14.45 5.12
N PHE A 614 1.22 -15.04 6.08
CA PHE A 614 2.39 -14.42 6.70
C PHE A 614 3.67 -14.54 5.84
N ALA A 615 3.76 -15.56 4.99
CA ALA A 615 4.92 -15.79 4.12
C ALA A 615 5.22 -14.60 3.19
N VAL A 616 4.22 -13.82 2.81
CA VAL A 616 4.39 -12.64 1.95
C VAL A 616 5.18 -11.49 2.61
N LEU A 617 5.36 -11.57 3.94
CA LEU A 617 6.15 -10.58 4.69
C LEU A 617 7.66 -10.85 4.62
N GLU A 618 8.09 -11.97 4.04
CA GLU A 618 9.51 -12.28 3.87
C GLU A 618 10.21 -11.20 3.04
N PRO A 619 11.23 -10.53 3.59
CA PRO A 619 11.98 -9.55 2.84
C PRO A 619 12.77 -10.20 1.69
N LYS A 620 12.51 -9.79 0.46
CA LYS A 620 13.33 -10.20 -0.71
C LYS A 620 14.67 -9.49 -0.73
N ALA A 621 14.73 -8.31 -0.15
CA ALA A 621 15.96 -7.60 0.15
C ALA A 621 15.82 -6.85 1.48
N ASP A 622 16.92 -6.75 2.20
CA ASP A 622 17.05 -5.94 3.40
C ASP A 622 18.39 -5.19 3.37
N GLY A 623 18.38 -4.01 2.79
CA GLY A 623 19.56 -3.17 2.67
C GLY A 623 20.17 -2.75 4.00
N PHE A 624 19.39 -2.78 5.10
CA PHE A 624 19.90 -2.52 6.45
C PHE A 624 20.86 -3.61 6.93
N ARG A 625 20.71 -4.85 6.45
CA ARG A 625 21.57 -6.01 6.76
C ARG A 625 22.40 -6.50 5.56
N ASN A 626 22.50 -5.70 4.49
CA ASN A 626 23.19 -6.07 3.23
C ASN A 626 22.70 -7.40 2.62
N TYR A 627 21.42 -7.71 2.77
CA TYR A 627 20.81 -8.93 2.25
C TYR A 627 20.06 -8.68 0.95
N GLN A 628 20.24 -9.54 -0.02
CA GLN A 628 19.45 -9.64 -1.23
C GLN A 628 19.32 -11.13 -1.62
N ASP A 629 18.09 -11.58 -1.89
CA ASP A 629 17.84 -12.92 -2.40
C ASP A 629 18.08 -12.94 -3.92
N HIS A 630 19.23 -13.44 -4.34
CA HIS A 630 19.61 -13.54 -5.76
C HIS A 630 18.94 -14.72 -6.50
N GLY A 631 18.13 -15.52 -5.82
CA GLY A 631 17.47 -16.71 -6.39
C GLY A 631 16.13 -16.44 -7.08
N GLN A 632 15.66 -15.20 -7.07
CA GLN A 632 14.39 -14.78 -7.72
C GLN A 632 14.68 -13.70 -8.76
N ASP A 633 13.91 -13.69 -9.86
CA ASP A 633 13.92 -12.68 -10.92
C ASP A 633 13.61 -11.25 -10.35
N PHE A 634 14.53 -10.70 -9.59
CA PHE A 634 14.43 -9.36 -9.04
C PHE A 634 15.36 -8.44 -9.85
N ASP A 635 14.83 -7.87 -10.92
CA ASP A 635 15.53 -6.89 -11.76
C ASP A 635 15.67 -5.49 -11.11
N ARG A 636 15.53 -5.39 -9.78
CA ARG A 636 15.62 -4.09 -9.11
C ARG A 636 16.95 -3.89 -8.40
N PRO A 637 17.56 -2.69 -8.53
CA PRO A 637 18.76 -2.34 -7.80
C PRO A 637 18.57 -2.45 -6.28
N ALA A 638 19.59 -2.92 -5.57
CA ALA A 638 19.53 -3.13 -4.13
C ALA A 638 19.27 -1.82 -3.35
N GLU A 639 19.73 -0.69 -3.86
CA GLU A 639 19.50 0.64 -3.31
C GLU A 639 18.04 1.09 -3.44
N GLU A 640 17.35 0.75 -4.52
CA GLU A 640 15.91 0.99 -4.64
C GLU A 640 15.11 0.13 -3.66
N MET A 641 15.54 -1.12 -3.45
CA MET A 641 14.94 -2.01 -2.47
C MET A 641 15.16 -1.52 -1.04
N LEU A 642 16.31 -0.88 -0.74
CA LEU A 642 16.53 -0.19 0.54
C LEU A 642 15.50 0.93 0.76
N VAL A 643 15.31 1.82 -0.23
CA VAL A 643 14.34 2.93 -0.14
C VAL A 643 12.93 2.38 0.02
N ASN A 644 12.56 1.37 -0.74
CA ASN A 644 11.27 0.69 -0.60
C ASN A 644 11.06 0.13 0.82
N ARG A 645 12.08 -0.53 1.39
CA ARG A 645 12.03 -1.06 2.75
C ARG A 645 11.92 0.04 3.79
N ALA A 646 12.68 1.12 3.64
CA ALA A 646 12.62 2.29 4.51
C ALA A 646 11.21 2.92 4.50
N ASN A 647 10.58 3.04 3.33
CA ASN A 647 9.20 3.54 3.22
C ASN A 647 8.20 2.60 3.93
N LEU A 648 8.31 1.28 3.77
CA LEU A 648 7.46 0.31 4.48
C LEU A 648 7.64 0.39 6.01
N LEU A 649 8.84 0.72 6.48
CA LEU A 649 9.13 1.00 7.89
C LEU A 649 8.81 2.45 8.30
N THR A 650 8.15 3.21 7.46
CA THR A 650 7.79 4.62 7.70
C THR A 650 8.98 5.54 8.00
N LEU A 651 10.18 5.18 7.56
CA LEU A 651 11.41 5.92 7.83
C LEU A 651 11.59 7.09 6.87
N THR A 652 12.09 8.19 7.40
CA THR A 652 12.61 9.31 6.61
C THR A 652 14.02 9.00 6.09
N ALA A 653 14.53 9.78 5.14
CA ALA A 653 15.87 9.57 4.61
C ALA A 653 16.99 9.70 5.67
N PRO A 654 16.95 10.64 6.64
CA PRO A 654 17.91 10.65 7.76
C PRO A 654 17.80 9.40 8.66
N GLU A 655 16.58 8.95 9.02
CA GLU A 655 16.39 7.73 9.82
C GLU A 655 16.92 6.48 9.09
N MET A 656 16.67 6.37 7.79
CA MET A 656 17.26 5.31 6.96
C MET A 656 18.79 5.35 6.98
N ALA A 657 19.38 6.54 6.83
CA ALA A 657 20.82 6.70 6.80
C ALA A 657 21.49 6.27 8.12
N VAL A 658 21.00 6.78 9.26
CA VAL A 658 21.60 6.42 10.57
C VAL A 658 21.45 4.94 10.88
N LEU A 659 20.32 4.32 10.51
CA LEU A 659 20.11 2.89 10.70
C LEU A 659 21.07 2.07 9.83
N VAL A 660 21.24 2.39 8.56
CA VAL A 660 22.22 1.69 7.71
C VAL A 660 23.62 1.85 8.29
N GLY A 661 24.07 3.08 8.57
CA GLY A 661 25.41 3.33 9.12
C GLY A 661 25.66 2.59 10.44
N GLY A 662 24.69 2.63 11.37
CA GLY A 662 24.78 1.95 12.65
C GLY A 662 24.76 0.43 12.52
N MET A 663 23.88 -0.13 11.72
CA MET A 663 23.83 -1.58 11.47
C MET A 663 25.13 -2.10 10.85
N ARG A 664 25.81 -1.31 10.01
CA ARG A 664 27.12 -1.66 9.46
C ARG A 664 28.21 -1.71 10.52
N VAL A 665 28.36 -0.67 11.34
CA VAL A 665 29.38 -0.67 12.39
C VAL A 665 29.11 -1.68 13.49
N LEU A 666 27.84 -2.09 13.67
CA LEU A 666 27.44 -3.17 14.56
C LEU A 666 27.66 -4.58 13.95
N ASP A 667 28.10 -4.67 12.69
CA ASP A 667 28.35 -5.92 11.96
C ASP A 667 27.14 -6.87 11.92
N THR A 668 25.97 -6.33 11.57
CA THR A 668 24.68 -7.06 11.56
C THR A 668 24.34 -7.64 10.19
N ASN A 669 25.29 -7.73 9.27
CA ASN A 669 25.09 -8.20 7.91
C ASN A 669 24.61 -9.66 7.86
N VAL A 670 23.84 -9.99 6.82
CA VAL A 670 23.45 -11.37 6.50
C VAL A 670 24.18 -11.80 5.22
N GLY A 671 24.89 -12.89 5.29
CA GLY A 671 25.59 -13.49 4.15
C GLY A 671 27.07 -13.18 4.09
N VAL A 672 27.48 -12.04 3.53
CA VAL A 672 28.92 -11.73 3.32
C VAL A 672 29.50 -10.98 4.52
N PRO A 673 30.39 -11.62 5.30
CA PRO A 673 31.02 -10.96 6.44
C PRO A 673 31.83 -9.73 6.04
N GLY A 674 31.73 -8.65 6.83
CA GLY A 674 32.52 -7.44 6.66
C GLY A 674 32.11 -6.55 5.47
N LEU A 675 31.09 -6.90 4.70
CA LEU A 675 30.60 -6.08 3.58
C LEU A 675 29.97 -4.78 4.10
N GLY A 676 30.54 -3.63 3.74
CA GLY A 676 30.05 -2.31 4.20
C GLY A 676 30.44 -1.98 5.65
N VAL A 677 31.18 -2.83 6.34
CA VAL A 677 31.66 -2.60 7.71
C VAL A 677 32.88 -1.67 7.68
N PHE A 678 32.64 -0.37 7.57
CA PHE A 678 33.69 0.64 7.45
C PHE A 678 34.21 1.10 8.82
N THR A 679 34.53 0.16 9.68
CA THR A 679 35.11 0.44 11.00
C THR A 679 36.20 -0.60 11.35
N LYS A 680 37.15 -0.20 12.19
CA LYS A 680 38.15 -1.10 12.79
C LYS A 680 37.66 -1.68 14.11
N GLN A 681 36.50 -1.26 14.60
CA GLN A 681 35.92 -1.69 15.88
C GLN A 681 34.47 -2.17 15.70
N PRO A 682 34.26 -3.32 15.01
CA PRO A 682 32.89 -3.85 14.85
C PRO A 682 32.23 -4.10 16.21
N GLY A 683 30.91 -3.87 16.27
CA GLY A 683 30.15 -3.96 17.53
C GLY A 683 30.25 -2.72 18.41
N THR A 684 30.77 -1.61 17.87
CA THR A 684 30.84 -0.29 18.52
C THR A 684 29.98 0.69 17.74
N LEU A 685 29.04 1.37 18.39
CA LEU A 685 28.12 2.30 17.74
C LEU A 685 28.77 3.64 17.52
N SER A 686 29.59 3.75 16.47
CA SER A 686 30.30 4.95 16.05
C SER A 686 29.81 5.46 14.69
N ASN A 687 30.14 6.70 14.34
CA ASN A 687 29.86 7.27 13.02
C ASN A 687 30.90 6.87 11.94
N ASP A 688 31.74 5.89 12.22
CA ASP A 688 32.84 5.42 11.36
C ASP A 688 32.38 5.08 9.94
N PHE A 689 31.17 4.53 9.77
CA PHE A 689 30.63 4.22 8.45
C PHE A 689 30.68 5.46 7.53
N PHE A 690 30.19 6.59 7.99
CA PHE A 690 30.13 7.83 7.19
C PHE A 690 31.52 8.45 7.05
N VAL A 691 32.30 8.48 8.11
CA VAL A 691 33.68 9.02 8.07
C VAL A 691 34.53 8.26 7.06
N ASN A 692 34.49 6.93 7.07
CA ASN A 692 35.31 6.12 6.17
C ASN A 692 34.74 6.02 4.74
N LEU A 693 33.41 6.12 4.57
CA LEU A 693 32.78 6.20 3.26
C LEU A 693 33.26 7.46 2.50
N LEU A 694 33.35 8.58 3.19
CA LEU A 694 33.70 9.88 2.62
C LEU A 694 35.20 10.21 2.67
N ASP A 695 36.05 9.28 3.18
CA ASP A 695 37.50 9.47 3.24
C ASP A 695 38.11 9.62 1.87
N MET A 696 38.68 10.81 1.59
CA MET A 696 39.31 11.16 0.32
C MET A 696 40.55 10.31 -0.02
N ASN A 697 41.15 9.62 0.94
CA ASN A 697 42.23 8.67 0.74
C ASN A 697 41.76 7.28 0.29
N THR A 698 40.46 7.07 0.17
CA THR A 698 39.86 5.83 -0.31
C THR A 698 39.35 6.00 -1.74
N LYS A 699 39.87 5.17 -2.68
CA LYS A 699 39.36 5.11 -4.06
C LYS A 699 38.48 3.91 -4.23
N TRP A 700 37.24 4.14 -4.62
CA TRP A 700 36.25 3.08 -4.86
C TRP A 700 36.33 2.59 -6.30
N GLN A 701 36.28 1.28 -6.51
CA GLN A 701 36.22 0.62 -7.80
C GLN A 701 35.38 -0.66 -7.71
N LYS A 702 34.82 -1.13 -8.82
CA LYS A 702 34.18 -2.44 -8.88
C LYS A 702 35.15 -3.55 -8.50
N SER A 703 34.67 -4.54 -7.75
CA SER A 703 35.47 -5.73 -7.42
C SER A 703 35.66 -6.58 -8.68
N ALA A 704 36.84 -7.14 -8.84
CA ALA A 704 37.09 -8.12 -9.89
C ALA A 704 36.45 -9.49 -9.61
N MET A 705 35.99 -9.74 -8.39
CA MET A 705 35.45 -11.04 -7.96
C MET A 705 33.92 -11.11 -8.05
N CYS A 706 33.22 -9.95 -8.03
CA CYS A 706 31.76 -9.90 -8.07
C CYS A 706 31.29 -8.53 -8.59
N ASP A 707 30.44 -8.54 -9.61
CA ASP A 707 29.93 -7.32 -10.26
C ASP A 707 29.06 -6.44 -9.34
N HIS A 708 28.56 -7.00 -8.24
CA HIS A 708 27.71 -6.30 -7.27
C HIS A 708 28.47 -5.71 -6.09
N PHE A 709 29.79 -5.97 -6.01
CA PHE A 709 30.63 -5.49 -4.92
C PHE A 709 31.66 -4.47 -5.40
N PHE A 710 32.11 -3.66 -4.44
CA PHE A 710 33.10 -2.63 -4.65
C PHE A 710 34.24 -2.78 -3.65
N GLU A 711 35.42 -2.35 -4.05
CA GLU A 711 36.61 -2.30 -3.21
C GLU A 711 37.01 -0.84 -2.99
N GLY A 712 37.09 -0.44 -1.73
CA GLY A 712 37.70 0.81 -1.30
C GLY A 712 39.20 0.61 -1.08
N ARG A 713 40.02 1.19 -1.93
CA ARG A 713 41.47 1.03 -1.90
C ARG A 713 42.15 2.29 -1.38
N ASP A 714 43.18 2.10 -0.57
CA ASP A 714 44.05 3.19 -0.14
C ASP A 714 44.69 3.85 -1.37
N SER A 715 44.59 5.17 -1.46
CA SER A 715 44.99 5.94 -2.65
C SER A 715 46.49 5.93 -2.90
N LYS A 716 47.31 5.67 -1.86
CA LYS A 716 48.76 5.66 -1.92
C LYS A 716 49.35 4.26 -2.15
N THR A 717 48.78 3.27 -1.46
CA THR A 717 49.31 1.90 -1.46
C THR A 717 48.59 0.95 -2.40
N GLY A 718 47.37 1.31 -2.85
CA GLY A 718 46.52 0.48 -3.67
C GLY A 718 45.90 -0.74 -2.92
N LYS A 719 46.21 -0.89 -1.64
CA LYS A 719 45.65 -2.03 -0.82
C LYS A 719 44.18 -1.83 -0.55
N VAL A 720 43.40 -2.92 -0.57
CA VAL A 720 42.00 -2.93 -0.19
C VAL A 720 41.88 -2.60 1.31
N LYS A 721 41.13 -1.56 1.64
CA LYS A 721 40.76 -1.15 3.00
C LYS A 721 39.38 -1.66 3.38
N TRP A 722 38.43 -1.55 2.45
CA TRP A 722 37.01 -1.83 2.66
C TRP A 722 36.42 -2.58 1.47
N THR A 723 35.37 -3.31 1.72
CA THR A 723 34.47 -3.87 0.70
C THR A 723 33.08 -3.31 0.90
N ALA A 724 32.37 -3.03 -0.18
CA ALA A 724 31.06 -2.37 -0.17
C ALA A 724 30.09 -3.00 -1.16
N SER A 725 28.80 -2.88 -0.87
CA SER A 725 27.71 -3.05 -1.84
C SER A 725 27.29 -1.71 -2.47
N SER A 726 26.41 -1.75 -3.47
CA SER A 726 25.79 -0.54 -4.01
C SER A 726 24.96 0.21 -2.95
N VAL A 727 24.33 -0.53 -2.02
CA VAL A 727 23.61 0.04 -0.88
C VAL A 727 24.49 0.89 0.02
N ASP A 728 25.78 0.52 0.19
CA ASP A 728 26.69 1.29 1.01
C ASP A 728 27.16 2.54 0.27
N LEU A 729 27.49 2.40 -1.02
CA LEU A 729 28.08 3.49 -1.81
C LEU A 729 27.06 4.55 -2.26
N VAL A 730 25.75 4.23 -2.28
CA VAL A 730 24.75 5.22 -2.65
C VAL A 730 24.71 6.40 -1.68
N PHE A 731 25.11 6.21 -0.42
CA PHE A 731 25.22 7.30 0.57
C PHE A 731 26.38 8.27 0.27
N GLY A 732 27.32 7.89 -0.57
CA GLY A 732 28.38 8.78 -1.05
C GLY A 732 28.14 9.33 -2.46
N SER A 733 27.25 8.70 -3.26
CA SER A 733 27.05 9.03 -4.68
C SER A 733 25.73 9.77 -4.97
N ASN A 734 24.62 9.43 -4.30
CA ASN A 734 23.38 10.19 -4.41
C ASN A 734 23.52 11.52 -3.66
N SER A 735 23.26 12.65 -4.30
CA SER A 735 23.54 13.99 -3.75
C SER A 735 22.78 14.27 -2.44
N GLN A 736 21.54 13.81 -2.31
CA GLN A 736 20.74 14.01 -1.10
C GLN A 736 21.24 13.12 0.04
N LEU A 737 21.49 11.83 -0.22
CA LEU A 737 22.02 10.91 0.77
C LEU A 737 23.44 11.31 1.18
N ARG A 738 24.25 11.82 0.25
CA ARG A 738 25.58 12.35 0.54
C ARG A 738 25.53 13.55 1.48
N ALA A 739 24.60 14.50 1.25
CA ALA A 739 24.44 15.63 2.15
C ALA A 739 24.09 15.18 3.59
N ILE A 740 23.27 14.12 3.74
CA ILE A 740 22.98 13.51 5.04
C ILE A 740 24.22 12.81 5.62
N ALA A 741 24.96 12.06 4.80
CA ALA A 741 26.18 11.38 5.22
C ALA A 741 27.26 12.37 5.71
N GLU A 742 27.40 13.53 5.07
CA GLU A 742 28.33 14.60 5.46
C GLU A 742 27.98 15.17 6.85
N VAL A 743 26.70 15.30 7.21
CA VAL A 743 26.28 15.68 8.56
C VAL A 743 26.82 14.68 9.60
N TYR A 744 26.64 13.38 9.36
CA TYR A 744 27.07 12.36 10.31
C TYR A 744 28.58 12.07 10.28
N ALA A 745 29.27 12.41 9.20
CA ALA A 745 30.72 12.29 9.09
C ALA A 745 31.50 13.45 9.75
N SER A 746 30.82 14.54 10.14
CA SER A 746 31.45 15.70 10.76
C SER A 746 32.00 15.35 12.15
N GLU A 747 33.11 16.03 12.57
CA GLU A 747 33.83 15.73 13.82
C GLU A 747 32.97 15.93 15.07
N ASP A 748 31.98 16.83 15.04
CA ASP A 748 31.06 17.16 16.13
C ASP A 748 29.78 16.32 16.12
N SER A 749 29.63 15.35 15.23
CA SER A 749 28.39 14.61 15.00
C SER A 749 28.29 13.27 15.72
N GLN A 750 29.30 12.84 16.43
CA GLN A 750 29.34 11.50 17.06
C GLN A 750 28.13 11.29 18.01
N GLN A 751 27.89 12.21 18.94
CA GLN A 751 26.77 12.11 19.85
C GLN A 751 25.43 12.22 19.14
N LYS A 752 25.33 13.12 18.14
CA LYS A 752 24.13 13.26 17.30
C LYS A 752 23.81 11.97 16.58
N PHE A 753 24.80 11.33 15.96
CA PHE A 753 24.62 10.04 15.28
C PHE A 753 24.05 8.98 16.23
N VAL A 754 24.62 8.83 17.42
CA VAL A 754 24.17 7.86 18.40
C VAL A 754 22.73 8.14 18.84
N ASN A 755 22.39 9.39 19.11
CA ASN A 755 21.05 9.80 19.53
C ASN A 755 20.03 9.54 18.41
N ASP A 756 20.34 9.91 17.18
CA ASP A 756 19.44 9.74 16.03
C ASP A 756 19.28 8.24 15.68
N PHE A 757 20.34 7.44 15.82
CA PHE A 757 20.25 5.98 15.68
C PHE A 757 19.31 5.40 16.74
N VAL A 758 19.46 5.77 18.01
CA VAL A 758 18.59 5.31 19.11
C VAL A 758 17.13 5.68 18.84
N ALA A 759 16.87 6.89 18.38
CA ALA A 759 15.52 7.35 18.04
C ALA A 759 14.91 6.52 16.89
N ALA A 760 15.65 6.36 15.80
CA ALA A 760 15.20 5.56 14.65
C ALA A 760 15.04 4.07 14.99
N TRP A 761 15.95 3.50 15.79
CA TRP A 761 15.84 2.14 16.34
C TRP A 761 14.57 1.97 17.15
N THR A 762 14.33 2.86 18.11
CA THR A 762 13.15 2.84 18.97
C THR A 762 11.86 2.92 18.16
N LYS A 763 11.84 3.76 17.12
CA LYS A 763 10.72 3.84 16.19
C LYS A 763 10.44 2.48 15.55
N VAL A 764 11.45 1.83 14.96
CA VAL A 764 11.27 0.52 14.30
C VAL A 764 10.79 -0.55 15.28
N MET A 765 11.36 -0.60 16.48
CA MET A 765 10.96 -1.56 17.51
C MET A 765 9.52 -1.41 18.00
N ASN A 766 8.90 -0.25 17.78
CA ASN A 766 7.55 0.07 18.26
C ASN A 766 6.50 0.28 17.15
N LEU A 767 6.83 0.05 15.88
CA LEU A 767 5.90 0.30 14.76
C LEU A 767 4.57 -0.47 14.88
N ASP A 768 4.59 -1.65 15.50
CA ASP A 768 3.42 -2.52 15.71
C ASP A 768 2.76 -2.33 17.09
N ARG A 769 3.21 -1.34 17.87
CA ARG A 769 2.70 -1.07 19.23
C ARG A 769 1.57 -0.05 19.20
N PHE A 770 0.46 -0.43 18.57
CA PHE A 770 -0.77 0.39 18.51
C PHE A 770 -1.42 0.62 19.88
N ASP A 771 -1.10 -0.24 20.84
CA ASP A 771 -1.50 -0.12 22.25
C ASP A 771 -0.85 1.06 22.97
N LEU A 772 0.22 1.63 22.43
CA LEU A 772 0.86 2.83 22.98
C LEU A 772 0.17 4.13 22.53
N ASP A 773 -0.70 4.08 21.52
CA ASP A 773 -1.52 5.24 21.14
C ASP A 773 -2.66 5.41 22.16
N PRO A 774 -2.70 6.54 22.91
CA PRO A 774 -3.75 6.79 23.91
C PRO A 774 -5.18 6.73 23.33
N ALA A 775 -5.33 7.03 22.03
CA ALA A 775 -6.63 6.99 21.36
C ALA A 775 -7.11 5.57 21.02
N LEU A 776 -6.18 4.61 20.94
CA LEU A 776 -6.52 3.20 20.72
C LEU A 776 -6.66 2.40 22.01
N GLN A 777 -6.26 2.95 23.16
CA GLN A 777 -6.39 2.30 24.46
C GLN A 777 -7.87 2.26 24.90
N LYS A 778 -8.47 1.09 24.86
CA LYS A 778 -9.84 0.87 25.38
C LYS A 778 -9.82 0.94 26.92
N GLY A 779 -10.14 2.12 27.50
CA GLY A 779 -10.50 2.25 28.91
C GLY A 779 -9.36 2.37 29.92
N SER A 780 -8.12 2.59 29.53
CA SER A 780 -7.02 2.88 30.44
C SER A 780 -6.68 4.37 30.49
N LYS A 781 -6.40 4.89 31.69
CA LYS A 781 -5.88 6.25 31.85
C LYS A 781 -4.54 6.36 31.13
N PRO A 782 -4.23 7.47 30.43
CA PRO A 782 -2.99 7.61 29.70
C PRO A 782 -1.80 7.45 30.62
N LEU A 783 -0.88 6.56 30.25
CA LEU A 783 0.47 6.55 30.81
C LEU A 783 1.17 7.80 30.28
N VAL A 784 1.34 8.79 31.10
CA VAL A 784 2.11 10.00 30.77
C VAL A 784 3.58 9.57 30.73
N LEU A 785 4.11 9.33 29.54
CA LEU A 785 5.54 9.28 29.32
C LEU A 785 6.09 10.70 29.52
N ARG A 786 6.78 10.92 30.66
CA ARG A 786 7.58 12.12 30.91
C ARG A 786 8.97 12.00 30.28
#